data_24a77023a37b4edff8163e87f2e0e0d2
#
_entry.id   24a77023a37b4edff8163e87f2e0e0d2
#
_cell.length_a   1.000
_cell.length_b   1.000
_cell.length_c   1.000
_cell.angle_alpha   90.00
_cell.angle_beta   90.00
_cell.angle_gamma   90.00
#
_symmetry.space_group_name_H-M   'P 1'
#
loop_
_entity.id
_entity.type
_entity.pdbx_description
1 polymer ?
#
loop_
_entity_poly.entity_id
_entity_poly.type
_entity_poly.pdbx_seq_one_letter_code
_entity_poly.pdbx_strand_id
1 'polypeptide(L)'
;MKKLLTLLMIAFTAFACQEDPAKEMDSVKKTVEIVAEIEQSRTQLSSNGMGTLWNANETIGVIGKSGNVYQFSTNNEEPAPKATFSGEINVEDSPAYAFYPYDQTKVVGTTLTIELPSEQSQSGNTPVIGTHDFKVGTPAMDGNGNYSCAFSQKFSTIRFDIDATGSDFEGASLVSLKLYSNDKAATAGIAGTVSFDVAKSDAEVTFDESTATSAITLIFDENNRPVIEANKEQRCWITVNPTIAAQSTLLVDLTAIDTKGKQVTTTYKFTVAKTMKRGAAYRIPMKITQLTEYEKEDNPDAANKLLGFKLLATNNNGKILATEIRHNPKGSHSYDINSGNSSLPYATEGYTFEVNEEEKTVNGCVPYLFDFKLAPTFEVSEGATVYVNGVEQVSGQTVNDFSAPVEYKIVSEDGYERTYTISIKNSGLPIVVLDATPAGNVTWQEAGLKVYAKDYDWKGDEGHVSIYNADGSLNVDNAIAGYRLRGNSTQRMPKKPFAIKFDSKQAVLGMPKHKRWCLLANWLDRTMLRNAIAMEVAHATDEATGMGWNPHGVNVEVVYGGIHLGNYYLCEQIKIDGNRVNIQDPFEDVRDDHKAGKRTDAPSFENCGYLMEFNRQNELDENYKFVTTSRKLGVMFKDDFDDTAAGQNIFTQMQSHINNIEKIISENKDYNAAAELINMESFVDWWIVHELMMNNEYKHPKSVYMHQDGAGKLVAGPCWDFDYQTLPNPTKISEVFNKSIDASLTKFLYETTNKYQDTDLNGSSYILGSHVWFATNSYSSWMSSTTRYGLFEHAEFKALVKQRWNAIYGKLTAIINRIDTLGAENAVSDSYNSTMWPQSVALSSIKKSWTGYHGDEKMTYEEAIANLKSVYQQRLEWMNTQINAF
;
A
#
# COMPACT_ATOMS: atom_id res chain seq x y z
N MET A 1 -51.25 10.85 1.70
CA MET A 1 -51.82 11.34 2.98
C MET A 1 -50.68 11.35 3.97
N LYS A 2 -50.17 12.48 4.19
CA LYS A 2 -50.29 13.32 5.40
C LYS A 2 -49.71 12.72 6.67
N LYS A 3 -48.65 13.41 7.11
CA LYS A 3 -48.36 13.91 8.48
C LYS A 3 -47.45 12.99 9.31
N LEU A 4 -46.58 13.37 10.18
CA LEU A 4 -46.14 14.69 10.69
C LEU A 4 -44.85 14.57 11.48
N LEU A 5 -44.00 15.57 11.37
CA LEU A 5 -42.94 15.98 12.28
C LEU A 5 -43.28 15.81 13.78
N THR A 6 -42.26 15.47 14.61
CA THR A 6 -42.17 16.06 15.95
C THR A 6 -40.72 16.26 16.35
N LEU A 7 -40.37 17.51 16.59
CA LEU A 7 -39.19 18.08 17.20
C LEU A 7 -39.15 17.70 18.70
N LEU A 8 -37.96 17.41 19.27
CA LEU A 8 -37.72 17.55 20.71
C LEU A 8 -36.48 18.41 20.93
N MET A 9 -36.74 19.67 21.34
CA MET A 9 -35.75 20.56 21.95
C MET A 9 -35.53 20.13 23.40
N ILE A 10 -34.28 20.03 23.82
CA ILE A 10 -33.90 20.12 25.25
C ILE A 10 -33.03 21.36 25.41
N ALA A 11 -33.58 22.31 26.14
CA ALA A 11 -32.89 23.54 26.57
C ALA A 11 -31.93 23.25 27.71
N PHE A 12 -30.69 23.70 27.59
CA PHE A 12 -29.81 23.94 28.72
C PHE A 12 -29.51 25.43 28.80
N THR A 13 -30.00 26.06 29.81
CA THR A 13 -29.63 27.43 30.19
C THR A 13 -28.28 27.41 30.90
N ALA A 14 -27.30 28.10 30.32
CA ALA A 14 -26.14 28.58 31.01
C ALA A 14 -25.98 30.07 30.76
N PHE A 15 -25.95 30.86 31.82
CA PHE A 15 -25.67 32.27 31.79
C PHE A 15 -24.30 32.54 31.15
N ALA A 16 -24.30 33.35 30.12
CA ALA A 16 -23.10 34.06 29.69
C ALA A 16 -23.49 35.45 29.22
N CYS A 17 -22.67 36.39 29.56
CA CYS A 17 -22.82 37.81 29.31
C CYS A 17 -23.21 38.11 27.86
N GLN A 18 -24.13 39.06 27.77
CA GLN A 18 -24.51 39.74 26.56
C GLN A 18 -23.32 40.60 26.09
N GLU A 19 -22.59 40.15 25.09
CA GLU A 19 -21.85 41.06 24.21
C GLU A 19 -22.78 41.43 23.06
N ASP A 20 -22.97 42.74 22.86
CA ASP A 20 -23.67 43.32 21.74
C ASP A 20 -23.13 42.74 20.40
N PRO A 21 -23.99 42.44 19.45
CA PRO A 21 -23.51 42.17 18.09
C PRO A 21 -22.84 43.46 17.61
N ALA A 22 -21.54 43.37 17.38
CA ALA A 22 -20.82 44.42 16.70
C ALA A 22 -21.58 44.74 15.41
N LYS A 23 -22.21 45.91 15.34
CA LYS A 23 -22.56 46.51 14.08
C LYS A 23 -21.28 46.49 13.24
N GLU A 24 -21.30 45.88 12.07
CA GLU A 24 -20.37 46.21 11.02
C GLU A 24 -20.50 47.74 10.85
N MET A 25 -19.56 48.48 11.42
CA MET A 25 -19.39 49.86 11.08
C MET A 25 -18.96 49.83 9.63
N ASP A 26 -19.82 50.31 8.74
CA ASP A 26 -19.42 50.74 7.41
C ASP A 26 -18.18 51.61 7.59
N SER A 27 -17.02 51.03 7.28
CA SER A 27 -15.75 51.74 7.42
C SER A 27 -15.79 52.89 6.44
N VAL A 28 -15.71 54.10 7.00
CA VAL A 28 -15.72 55.33 6.16
C VAL A 28 -14.54 55.17 5.19
N LYS A 29 -14.81 55.23 3.92
CA LYS A 29 -13.82 55.09 2.83
C LYS A 29 -13.32 56.47 2.37
N LYS A 30 -12.08 56.49 1.89
CA LYS A 30 -11.52 57.66 1.20
C LYS A 30 -10.97 57.22 -0.14
N THR A 31 -11.08 58.10 -1.14
CA THR A 31 -10.49 57.89 -2.45
C THR A 31 -8.98 58.19 -2.35
N VAL A 32 -8.18 57.31 -2.92
CA VAL A 32 -6.72 57.48 -3.03
C VAL A 32 -6.33 57.33 -4.49
N GLU A 33 -5.42 58.14 -4.94
CA GLU A 33 -4.83 58.07 -6.27
C GLU A 33 -3.36 57.67 -6.17
N ILE A 34 -2.94 56.77 -7.07
CA ILE A 34 -1.55 56.35 -7.19
C ILE A 34 -1.09 56.55 -8.61
N VAL A 35 -0.06 57.37 -8.79
CA VAL A 35 0.57 57.52 -10.08
C VAL A 35 1.57 56.38 -10.27
N ALA A 36 1.20 55.39 -11.08
CA ALA A 36 2.00 54.21 -11.38
C ALA A 36 2.91 54.46 -12.58
N GLU A 37 4.18 54.17 -12.42
CA GLU A 37 5.18 54.21 -13.47
C GLU A 37 5.88 52.86 -13.55
N ILE A 38 6.14 52.34 -14.74
CA ILE A 38 6.86 51.09 -14.94
C ILE A 38 8.34 51.42 -14.90
N GLU A 39 9.05 50.81 -13.96
CA GLU A 39 10.48 50.97 -13.80
C GLU A 39 11.20 50.47 -15.06
N GLN A 40 11.76 51.40 -15.82
CA GLN A 40 12.45 51.05 -17.08
C GLN A 40 13.79 50.36 -16.75
N SER A 41 13.94 49.09 -17.00
CA SER A 41 15.25 48.54 -17.40
C SER A 41 15.59 49.19 -18.75
N ARG A 42 16.76 49.76 -18.87
CA ARG A 42 17.30 50.67 -19.93
C ARG A 42 17.12 50.23 -21.40
N THR A 43 15.95 49.83 -21.82
CA THR A 43 15.56 49.63 -23.22
C THR A 43 14.15 50.13 -23.35
N GLN A 44 14.01 51.40 -23.83
CA GLN A 44 12.73 51.99 -24.19
C GLN A 44 11.88 51.02 -24.98
N LEU A 45 10.66 50.94 -24.61
CA LEU A 45 9.58 50.60 -25.52
C LEU A 45 9.38 51.72 -26.52
N SER A 46 10.30 51.79 -27.44
CA SER A 46 10.08 52.43 -28.72
C SER A 46 9.44 51.39 -29.65
N SER A 47 9.01 51.84 -30.80
CA SER A 47 8.50 51.11 -31.97
C SER A 47 9.04 49.70 -32.29
N ASN A 48 9.87 49.08 -31.43
CA ASN A 48 10.47 47.77 -31.57
C ASN A 48 9.94 46.69 -30.63
N GLY A 49 8.86 46.96 -29.83
CA GLY A 49 8.08 45.97 -29.12
C GLY A 49 8.77 45.29 -27.96
N MET A 50 9.58 45.95 -27.16
CA MET A 50 10.35 45.36 -26.05
C MET A 50 10.03 45.95 -24.68
N GLY A 51 8.84 46.40 -24.40
CA GLY A 51 8.46 46.86 -23.06
C GLY A 51 6.93 46.88 -22.86
N THR A 52 6.48 47.16 -21.68
CA THR A 52 5.04 47.12 -21.32
C THR A 52 4.52 48.54 -21.05
N LEU A 53 3.27 48.79 -21.45
CA LEU A 53 2.51 50.00 -21.22
C LEU A 53 1.31 49.68 -20.36
N TRP A 54 0.81 50.67 -19.61
CA TRP A 54 -0.52 50.64 -19.01
C TRP A 54 -1.59 50.88 -20.07
N ASN A 55 -2.48 49.93 -20.25
CA ASN A 55 -3.62 50.05 -21.20
C ASN A 55 -4.82 50.69 -20.54
N ALA A 56 -5.85 50.96 -21.33
CA ALA A 56 -7.15 51.45 -20.85
C ALA A 56 -7.82 50.47 -19.90
N ASN A 57 -8.41 51.00 -18.81
CA ASN A 57 -9.17 50.20 -17.83
C ASN A 57 -8.45 49.10 -17.11
N GLU A 58 -7.13 49.13 -17.03
CA GLU A 58 -6.38 48.17 -16.23
C GLU A 58 -6.61 48.36 -14.72
N THR A 59 -6.44 47.30 -13.96
CA THR A 59 -6.59 47.32 -12.51
C THR A 59 -5.35 46.78 -11.79
N ILE A 60 -5.00 47.47 -10.70
CA ILE A 60 -3.96 47.04 -9.77
C ILE A 60 -4.55 46.67 -8.40
N GLY A 61 -3.95 45.75 -7.72
CA GLY A 61 -4.19 45.49 -6.31
C GLY A 61 -3.32 46.37 -5.43
N VAL A 62 -3.90 46.95 -4.40
CA VAL A 62 -3.19 47.75 -3.39
C VAL A 62 -3.40 47.08 -2.03
N ILE A 63 -2.33 46.67 -1.38
CA ILE A 63 -2.33 46.15 -0.02
C ILE A 63 -2.12 47.33 0.91
N GLY A 64 -3.06 47.56 1.81
CA GLY A 64 -2.96 48.60 2.83
C GLY A 64 -2.06 48.16 3.97
N LYS A 65 -1.66 49.10 4.81
CA LYS A 65 -0.91 48.82 6.08
C LYS A 65 -1.66 47.92 7.02
N SER A 66 -3.00 47.93 6.93
CA SER A 66 -3.88 47.03 7.68
C SER A 66 -3.84 45.57 7.18
N GLY A 67 -3.25 45.30 6.01
CA GLY A 67 -3.28 44.03 5.32
C GLY A 67 -4.49 43.83 4.42
N ASN A 68 -5.42 44.78 4.35
CA ASN A 68 -6.57 44.70 3.42
C ASN A 68 -6.11 44.92 1.98
N VAL A 69 -6.77 44.22 1.05
CA VAL A 69 -6.49 44.33 -0.38
C VAL A 69 -7.60 45.14 -1.07
N TYR A 70 -7.19 46.17 -1.80
CA TYR A 70 -8.08 47.10 -2.47
C TYR A 70 -7.81 47.07 -4.00
N GLN A 71 -8.90 47.27 -4.77
CA GLN A 71 -8.78 47.37 -6.22
C GLN A 71 -8.69 48.85 -6.62
N PHE A 72 -7.72 49.19 -7.48
CA PHE A 72 -7.54 50.49 -8.09
C PHE A 72 -7.62 50.36 -9.61
N SER A 73 -8.26 51.26 -10.24
CA SER A 73 -8.49 51.25 -11.70
C SER A 73 -7.95 52.53 -12.35
N THR A 74 -7.48 52.41 -13.59
CA THR A 74 -7.04 53.56 -14.38
C THR A 74 -8.07 53.88 -15.45
N ASN A 75 -8.20 55.19 -15.80
CA ASN A 75 -9.03 55.73 -16.85
C ASN A 75 -8.22 56.19 -18.07
N ASN A 76 -7.02 55.64 -18.29
CA ASN A 76 -6.26 55.94 -19.47
C ASN A 76 -7.07 55.65 -20.73
N GLU A 77 -7.05 56.60 -21.67
CA GLU A 77 -7.70 56.43 -22.99
C GLU A 77 -6.76 55.73 -23.98
N GLU A 78 -5.45 55.91 -23.82
CA GLU A 78 -4.41 55.33 -24.67
C GLU A 78 -3.33 54.62 -23.82
N PRO A 79 -2.64 53.62 -24.37
CA PRO A 79 -1.53 52.97 -23.68
C PRO A 79 -0.39 53.92 -23.33
N ALA A 80 0.01 53.96 -22.07
CA ALA A 80 1.04 54.88 -21.59
C ALA A 80 2.01 54.23 -20.61
N PRO A 81 3.30 54.68 -20.55
CA PRO A 81 4.26 54.17 -19.57
C PRO A 81 3.95 54.62 -18.13
N LYS A 82 3.06 55.59 -17.99
CA LYS A 82 2.63 56.16 -16.73
C LYS A 82 1.11 56.34 -16.71
N ALA A 83 0.47 55.90 -15.63
CA ALA A 83 -0.98 55.96 -15.48
C ALA A 83 -1.37 56.30 -14.02
N THR A 84 -2.52 57.00 -13.86
CA THR A 84 -3.06 57.25 -12.53
C THR A 84 -4.15 56.22 -12.26
N PHE A 85 -3.97 55.47 -11.15
CA PHE A 85 -4.94 54.51 -10.66
C PHE A 85 -5.67 55.08 -9.45
N SER A 86 -6.98 55.00 -9.45
CA SER A 86 -7.85 55.51 -8.37
C SER A 86 -8.62 54.36 -7.76
N GLY A 87 -8.69 54.35 -6.44
CA GLY A 87 -9.44 53.32 -5.67
C GLY A 87 -9.87 53.84 -4.30
N GLU A 88 -10.85 53.14 -3.70
CA GLU A 88 -11.33 53.44 -2.35
C GLU A 88 -10.65 52.55 -1.31
N ILE A 89 -10.10 53.15 -0.27
CA ILE A 89 -9.55 52.45 0.92
C ILE A 89 -10.24 52.94 2.19
N ASN A 90 -10.10 52.14 3.28
CA ASN A 90 -10.61 52.56 4.58
C ASN A 90 -9.86 53.84 5.03
N VAL A 91 -10.55 54.74 5.70
CA VAL A 91 -10.03 56.08 6.08
C VAL A 91 -8.74 55.96 6.92
N GLU A 92 -8.71 54.99 7.81
CA GLU A 92 -7.56 54.71 8.70
C GLU A 92 -6.40 53.96 8.03
N ASP A 93 -6.60 53.47 6.79
CA ASP A 93 -5.61 52.71 6.07
C ASP A 93 -4.82 53.61 5.08
N SER A 94 -3.69 53.12 4.64
CA SER A 94 -2.83 53.78 3.65
C SER A 94 -2.13 52.72 2.79
N PRO A 95 -1.89 52.98 1.50
CA PRO A 95 -1.18 52.09 0.59
C PRO A 95 0.19 51.69 1.15
N ALA A 96 0.46 50.37 1.22
CA ALA A 96 1.76 49.85 1.61
C ALA A 96 2.47 49.18 0.42
N TYR A 97 1.76 48.35 -0.36
CA TYR A 97 2.28 47.65 -1.51
C TYR A 97 1.28 47.66 -2.65
N ALA A 98 1.75 47.52 -3.87
CA ALA A 98 0.89 47.41 -5.04
C ALA A 98 1.34 46.25 -5.95
N PHE A 99 0.42 45.63 -6.65
CA PHE A 99 0.67 44.52 -7.57
C PHE A 99 -0.25 44.56 -8.79
N TYR A 100 0.19 43.99 -9.88
CA TYR A 100 -0.56 43.88 -11.13
C TYR A 100 -0.41 42.47 -11.72
N PRO A 101 -1.45 41.91 -12.30
CA PRO A 101 -2.86 42.36 -12.31
C PRO A 101 -3.57 42.13 -10.96
N TYR A 102 -4.66 42.88 -10.72
CA TYR A 102 -5.45 42.69 -9.53
C TYR A 102 -6.19 41.37 -9.56
N ASP A 103 -5.93 40.52 -8.55
CA ASP A 103 -6.71 39.34 -8.25
C ASP A 103 -6.59 39.06 -6.75
N GLN A 104 -7.67 39.34 -6.01
CA GLN A 104 -7.67 39.19 -4.56
C GLN A 104 -7.50 37.74 -4.10
N THR A 105 -7.92 36.76 -4.92
CA THR A 105 -7.84 35.34 -4.57
C THR A 105 -6.40 34.81 -4.54
N LYS A 106 -5.49 35.51 -5.18
CA LYS A 106 -4.07 35.14 -5.28
C LYS A 106 -3.21 35.71 -4.17
N VAL A 107 -3.79 36.50 -3.25
CA VAL A 107 -3.05 37.20 -2.19
C VAL A 107 -3.39 36.63 -0.83
N VAL A 108 -2.37 36.24 -0.07
CA VAL A 108 -2.47 35.86 1.35
C VAL A 108 -1.46 36.69 2.14
N GLY A 109 -1.96 37.64 2.91
CA GLY A 109 -1.10 38.63 3.60
C GLY A 109 -0.35 39.49 2.58
N THR A 110 0.97 39.41 2.52
CA THR A 110 1.84 40.05 1.49
C THR A 110 2.36 39.04 0.46
N THR A 111 1.97 37.77 0.54
CA THR A 111 2.38 36.76 -0.42
C THR A 111 1.41 36.68 -1.58
N LEU A 112 1.91 36.87 -2.78
CA LEU A 112 1.17 36.72 -4.04
C LEU A 112 1.56 35.39 -4.69
N THR A 113 0.58 34.57 -5.05
CA THR A 113 0.78 33.30 -5.78
C THR A 113 0.17 33.42 -7.16
N ILE A 114 0.95 33.14 -8.19
CA ILE A 114 0.58 33.26 -9.60
C ILE A 114 1.07 32.08 -10.40
N GLU A 115 0.38 31.78 -11.47
CA GLU A 115 0.75 30.75 -12.44
C GLU A 115 1.31 31.41 -13.69
N LEU A 116 2.54 31.05 -14.08
CA LEU A 116 3.10 31.36 -15.39
C LEU A 116 2.92 30.13 -16.27
N PRO A 117 2.01 30.16 -17.28
CA PRO A 117 1.70 28.98 -18.06
C PRO A 117 2.89 28.56 -18.94
N SER A 118 3.04 27.23 -19.07
CA SER A 118 4.01 26.63 -20.00
C SER A 118 3.53 26.68 -21.46
N GLU A 119 2.23 26.91 -21.67
CA GLU A 119 1.65 27.18 -22.98
C GLU A 119 1.19 28.64 -23.07
N GLN A 120 1.68 29.36 -24.03
CA GLN A 120 1.38 30.77 -24.26
C GLN A 120 0.90 30.95 -25.71
N SER A 121 0.15 32.02 -26.00
CA SER A 121 -0.44 32.23 -27.32
C SER A 121 -0.05 33.57 -27.94
N GLN A 122 -0.04 33.62 -29.28
CA GLN A 122 0.15 34.85 -30.05
C GLN A 122 -0.75 34.84 -31.28
N SER A 123 -1.37 35.98 -31.58
CA SER A 123 -2.18 36.15 -32.79
C SER A 123 -1.49 37.10 -33.73
N GLY A 124 -1.13 36.64 -34.92
CA GLY A 124 -0.38 37.40 -35.91
C GLY A 124 0.95 37.94 -35.35
N ASN A 125 1.22 39.20 -35.56
CA ASN A 125 2.41 39.90 -35.07
C ASN A 125 2.20 40.65 -33.75
N THR A 126 1.06 40.43 -33.10
CA THR A 126 0.71 41.13 -31.85
C THR A 126 1.13 40.29 -30.66
N PRO A 127 2.03 40.75 -29.80
CA PRO A 127 2.42 40.03 -28.60
C PRO A 127 1.27 40.02 -27.59
N VAL A 128 0.99 38.87 -27.02
CA VAL A 128 0.01 38.71 -25.93
C VAL A 128 0.72 38.67 -24.57
N ILE A 129 1.65 39.57 -24.35
CA ILE A 129 2.47 39.61 -23.12
C ILE A 129 1.64 40.08 -21.92
N GLY A 130 0.60 40.88 -22.14
CA GLY A 130 -0.18 41.51 -21.07
C GLY A 130 -0.85 40.55 -20.09
N THR A 131 -1.19 39.35 -20.52
CA THR A 131 -1.80 38.30 -19.63
C THR A 131 -0.80 37.68 -18.66
N HIS A 132 0.51 37.81 -18.92
CA HIS A 132 1.59 37.20 -18.13
C HIS A 132 2.58 38.27 -17.58
N ASP A 133 2.15 39.54 -17.58
CA ASP A 133 2.96 40.69 -17.17
C ASP A 133 2.72 41.02 -15.69
N PHE A 134 3.40 40.35 -14.80
CA PHE A 134 3.28 40.56 -13.37
C PHE A 134 4.28 41.59 -12.86
N LYS A 135 3.70 42.59 -12.15
CA LYS A 135 4.50 43.71 -11.62
C LYS A 135 4.17 43.94 -10.14
N VAL A 136 5.14 44.39 -9.39
CA VAL A 136 4.92 44.81 -8.00
C VAL A 136 5.62 46.15 -7.77
N GLY A 137 5.11 46.93 -6.84
CA GLY A 137 5.71 48.20 -6.46
C GLY A 137 5.38 48.59 -5.01
N THR A 138 6.13 49.53 -4.48
CA THR A 138 5.88 50.09 -3.15
C THR A 138 5.46 51.55 -3.31
N PRO A 139 4.15 51.87 -3.05
CA PRO A 139 3.67 53.24 -3.13
C PRO A 139 4.42 54.13 -2.13
N ALA A 140 4.92 55.25 -2.61
CA ALA A 140 5.56 56.27 -1.81
C ALA A 140 4.72 57.54 -1.80
N MET A 141 4.48 58.13 -0.62
CA MET A 141 3.71 59.36 -0.46
C MET A 141 4.66 60.56 -0.47
N ASP A 142 4.34 61.56 -1.27
CA ASP A 142 5.09 62.83 -1.30
C ASP A 142 4.68 63.76 -0.15
N GLY A 143 5.35 64.89 -0.02
CA GLY A 143 5.05 65.85 1.05
C GLY A 143 3.70 66.56 0.92
N ASN A 144 2.98 66.36 -0.20
CA ASN A 144 1.64 66.92 -0.48
C ASN A 144 0.55 65.89 -0.32
N GLY A 145 0.86 64.64 0.04
CA GLY A 145 -0.09 63.54 0.22
C GLY A 145 -0.44 62.74 -1.02
N ASN A 146 0.28 62.94 -2.14
CA ASN A 146 0.08 62.19 -3.39
C ASN A 146 0.93 60.94 -3.40
N TYR A 147 0.41 59.83 -3.87
CA TYR A 147 1.15 58.60 -3.99
C TYR A 147 1.72 58.42 -5.40
N SER A 148 2.95 57.95 -5.44
CA SER A 148 3.60 57.45 -6.65
C SER A 148 4.11 56.03 -6.42
N CYS A 149 4.11 55.20 -7.45
CA CYS A 149 4.55 53.83 -7.36
C CYS A 149 5.35 53.44 -8.62
N ALA A 150 6.59 53.10 -8.43
CA ALA A 150 7.41 52.49 -9.48
C ALA A 150 7.17 50.96 -9.44
N PHE A 151 6.71 50.39 -10.55
CA PHE A 151 6.42 48.96 -10.69
C PHE A 151 7.60 48.26 -11.35
N SER A 152 8.10 47.21 -10.74
CA SER A 152 9.08 46.29 -11.27
C SER A 152 8.46 45.01 -11.77
N GLN A 153 8.84 44.56 -12.95
CA GLN A 153 8.41 43.30 -13.52
C GLN A 153 9.04 42.10 -12.80
N LYS A 154 8.27 41.03 -12.60
CA LYS A 154 8.72 39.81 -11.90
C LYS A 154 9.17 38.70 -12.85
N PHE A 155 8.80 38.75 -14.11
CA PHE A 155 9.22 37.82 -15.15
C PHE A 155 10.08 38.51 -16.20
N SER A 156 10.67 37.73 -17.10
CA SER A 156 11.43 38.21 -18.23
C SER A 156 10.72 37.89 -19.54
N THR A 157 10.92 38.71 -20.54
CA THR A 157 10.39 38.49 -21.88
C THR A 157 11.52 38.07 -22.82
N ILE A 158 11.33 37.04 -23.60
CA ILE A 158 12.20 36.66 -24.70
C ILE A 158 11.47 36.98 -26.00
N ARG A 159 12.11 37.76 -26.86
CA ARG A 159 11.69 38.01 -28.24
C ARG A 159 12.58 37.25 -29.19
N PHE A 160 12.00 36.40 -29.97
CA PHE A 160 12.64 35.70 -31.08
C PHE A 160 12.42 36.50 -32.35
N ASP A 161 13.49 36.88 -33.04
CA ASP A 161 13.48 37.55 -34.32
C ASP A 161 13.89 36.54 -35.40
N ILE A 162 12.93 35.98 -36.10
CA ILE A 162 13.09 34.86 -37.04
C ILE A 162 13.30 35.43 -38.45
N ASP A 163 14.50 35.19 -39.02
CA ASP A 163 14.85 35.46 -40.42
C ASP A 163 15.03 34.10 -41.13
N ALA A 164 14.15 33.78 -42.03
CA ALA A 164 14.18 32.55 -42.83
C ALA A 164 14.38 32.84 -44.33
N THR A 165 14.92 34.04 -44.65
CA THR A 165 15.14 34.45 -46.04
C THR A 165 16.02 33.44 -46.78
N GLY A 166 15.55 32.96 -47.91
CA GLY A 166 16.24 31.97 -48.75
C GLY A 166 16.24 30.56 -48.21
N SER A 167 15.44 30.26 -47.19
CA SER A 167 15.22 28.92 -46.67
C SER A 167 13.85 28.37 -47.13
N ASP A 168 13.63 27.08 -46.90
CA ASP A 168 12.34 26.45 -47.23
C ASP A 168 11.20 26.86 -46.25
N PHE A 169 11.51 27.62 -45.21
CA PHE A 169 10.53 28.26 -44.32
C PHE A 169 9.99 29.61 -44.88
N GLU A 170 10.60 30.14 -45.91
CA GLU A 170 10.09 31.36 -46.53
C GLU A 170 8.69 31.17 -47.10
N GLY A 171 7.75 31.98 -46.67
CA GLY A 171 6.33 31.85 -47.00
C GLY A 171 5.54 30.90 -46.13
N ALA A 172 6.18 30.19 -45.17
CA ALA A 172 5.49 29.29 -44.25
C ALA A 172 4.70 30.03 -43.16
N SER A 173 3.58 29.46 -42.73
CA SER A 173 2.74 29.96 -41.64
C SER A 173 3.15 29.31 -40.32
N LEU A 174 3.48 30.08 -39.29
CA LEU A 174 3.94 29.58 -38.01
C LEU A 174 2.81 28.86 -37.26
N VAL A 175 3.09 27.67 -36.73
CA VAL A 175 2.16 26.88 -35.90
C VAL A 175 2.56 27.00 -34.42
N SER A 176 3.81 26.76 -34.11
CA SER A 176 4.31 26.85 -32.72
C SER A 176 5.80 27.15 -32.65
N LEU A 177 6.21 27.61 -31.48
CA LEU A 177 7.61 27.81 -31.09
C LEU A 177 7.77 27.22 -29.69
N LYS A 178 8.67 26.23 -29.51
CA LYS A 178 8.93 25.58 -28.21
C LYS A 178 10.35 25.86 -27.76
N LEU A 179 10.50 26.50 -26.61
CA LEU A 179 11.78 26.73 -25.95
C LEU A 179 12.05 25.67 -24.89
N TYR A 180 13.20 25.02 -24.94
CA TYR A 180 13.60 23.99 -23.96
C TYR A 180 15.13 23.81 -23.95
N SER A 181 15.61 22.88 -23.13
CA SER A 181 17.02 22.41 -23.14
C SER A 181 17.06 20.89 -23.03
N ASN A 182 18.01 20.24 -23.69
CA ASN A 182 18.31 18.82 -23.47
C ASN A 182 18.83 18.54 -22.06
N ASP A 183 19.50 19.55 -21.46
CA ASP A 183 19.74 19.56 -20.02
C ASP A 183 18.53 20.21 -19.33
N LYS A 184 17.60 19.41 -18.83
CA LYS A 184 16.39 19.90 -18.17
C LYS A 184 16.69 20.81 -16.96
N ALA A 185 17.86 20.66 -16.33
CA ALA A 185 18.26 21.53 -15.23
C ALA A 185 18.52 22.97 -15.70
N ALA A 186 18.94 23.17 -16.96
CA ALA A 186 19.18 24.47 -17.53
C ALA A 186 17.92 25.33 -17.74
N THR A 187 16.75 24.69 -17.83
CA THR A 187 15.45 25.33 -18.00
C THR A 187 14.47 24.98 -16.88
N ALA A 188 14.94 24.36 -15.81
CA ALA A 188 14.08 23.98 -14.69
C ALA A 188 13.34 25.20 -14.12
N GLY A 189 12.02 25.08 -14.00
CA GLY A 189 11.15 26.10 -13.43
C GLY A 189 11.03 27.38 -14.29
N ILE A 190 11.20 27.31 -15.62
CA ILE A 190 10.99 28.48 -16.51
C ILE A 190 9.53 28.90 -16.61
N ALA A 191 8.57 27.98 -16.28
CA ALA A 191 7.16 28.24 -16.08
C ALA A 191 6.61 27.36 -14.96
N GLY A 192 5.42 27.67 -14.45
CA GLY A 192 4.73 27.00 -13.35
C GLY A 192 4.20 27.97 -12.30
N THR A 193 3.71 27.44 -11.19
CA THR A 193 3.22 28.25 -10.06
C THR A 193 4.35 28.85 -9.25
N VAL A 194 4.29 30.15 -9.03
CA VAL A 194 5.29 30.93 -8.29
C VAL A 194 4.62 31.73 -7.18
N SER A 195 5.33 31.82 -6.06
CA SER A 195 4.93 32.67 -4.94
C SER A 195 6.04 33.66 -4.58
N PHE A 196 5.69 34.89 -4.29
CA PHE A 196 6.61 35.91 -3.81
C PHE A 196 5.95 36.88 -2.84
N ASP A 197 6.74 37.39 -1.92
CA ASP A 197 6.32 38.38 -0.92
C ASP A 197 6.50 39.81 -1.49
N VAL A 198 5.37 40.49 -1.79
CA VAL A 198 5.42 41.87 -2.36
C VAL A 198 5.98 42.89 -1.39
N ALA A 199 6.10 42.58 -0.11
CA ALA A 199 6.73 43.45 0.90
C ALA A 199 8.25 43.48 0.79
N LYS A 200 8.83 42.57 0.02
CA LYS A 200 10.29 42.48 -0.21
C LYS A 200 10.59 42.84 -1.65
N SER A 201 11.28 43.98 -1.85
CA SER A 201 11.61 44.47 -3.19
C SER A 201 12.46 43.50 -4.03
N ASP A 202 13.33 42.73 -3.37
CA ASP A 202 14.22 41.72 -3.97
C ASP A 202 13.81 40.29 -3.62
N ALA A 203 12.53 40.05 -3.34
CA ALA A 203 12.04 38.75 -2.93
C ALA A 203 12.41 37.68 -3.96
N GLU A 204 13.07 36.62 -3.49
CA GLU A 204 13.22 35.39 -4.24
C GLU A 204 11.83 34.83 -4.55
N VAL A 205 11.67 34.39 -5.78
CA VAL A 205 10.48 33.71 -6.20
C VAL A 205 10.59 32.27 -5.74
N THR A 206 9.64 31.80 -4.97
CA THR A 206 9.52 30.38 -4.59
C THR A 206 8.70 29.67 -5.67
N PHE A 207 9.25 28.59 -6.21
CA PHE A 207 8.57 27.72 -7.15
C PHE A 207 7.88 26.59 -6.42
N ASP A 208 6.67 26.26 -6.90
CA ASP A 208 6.06 24.97 -6.61
C ASP A 208 6.68 23.93 -7.56
N GLU A 209 7.51 23.04 -6.99
CA GLU A 209 8.19 22.00 -7.77
C GLU A 209 7.22 21.06 -8.49
N SER A 210 6.01 20.89 -7.98
CA SER A 210 4.99 20.03 -8.58
C SER A 210 4.39 20.59 -9.89
N THR A 211 4.46 21.89 -10.09
CA THR A 211 3.96 22.60 -11.28
C THR A 211 5.07 23.14 -12.17
N ALA A 212 6.32 23.07 -11.71
CA ALA A 212 7.47 23.60 -12.42
C ALA A 212 7.72 22.85 -13.73
N THR A 213 7.86 23.58 -14.85
CA THR A 213 8.16 23.01 -16.15
C THR A 213 9.53 23.42 -16.65
N SER A 214 10.09 22.61 -17.55
CA SER A 214 11.38 22.85 -18.20
C SER A 214 11.26 23.24 -19.68
N ALA A 215 10.04 23.48 -20.16
CA ALA A 215 9.78 23.94 -21.52
C ALA A 215 8.64 24.96 -21.53
N ILE A 216 8.64 25.86 -22.53
CA ILE A 216 7.52 26.75 -22.84
C ILE A 216 7.21 26.62 -24.33
N THR A 217 5.92 26.48 -24.66
CA THR A 217 5.43 26.45 -26.02
C THR A 217 4.59 27.69 -26.31
N LEU A 218 4.92 28.41 -27.33
CA LEU A 218 4.10 29.48 -27.90
C LEU A 218 3.29 28.92 -29.06
N ILE A 219 1.96 28.99 -28.97
CA ILE A 219 1.05 28.55 -30.01
C ILE A 219 0.52 29.77 -30.78
N PHE A 220 0.46 29.67 -32.08
CA PHE A 220 -0.07 30.73 -32.94
C PHE A 220 -1.53 30.46 -33.30
N ASP A 221 -2.36 31.50 -33.16
CA ASP A 221 -3.80 31.48 -33.49
C ASP A 221 -4.01 30.94 -34.91
N GLU A 222 -4.75 29.83 -35.03
CA GLU A 222 -5.02 29.15 -36.32
C GLU A 222 -5.59 30.07 -37.39
N ASN A 223 -6.45 31.01 -37.00
CA ASN A 223 -7.12 31.94 -37.92
C ASN A 223 -6.25 33.14 -38.25
N ASN A 224 -5.11 33.33 -37.58
CA ASN A 224 -4.24 34.49 -37.77
C ASN A 224 -2.77 34.12 -37.52
N ARG A 225 -2.29 33.05 -38.15
CA ARG A 225 -0.90 32.63 -38.08
C ARG A 225 0.02 33.62 -38.79
N PRO A 226 1.10 34.06 -38.16
CA PRO A 226 2.06 34.89 -38.85
C PRO A 226 2.76 34.13 -39.96
N VAL A 227 2.90 34.78 -41.13
CA VAL A 227 3.62 34.24 -42.28
C VAL A 227 5.03 34.78 -42.30
N ILE A 228 6.00 33.91 -42.51
CA ILE A 228 7.43 34.30 -42.65
C ILE A 228 7.65 34.88 -44.02
N GLU A 229 7.87 36.19 -44.08
CA GLU A 229 8.09 36.91 -45.30
C GLU A 229 9.60 37.04 -45.63
N ALA A 230 9.99 37.01 -46.90
CA ALA A 230 11.35 37.26 -47.35
C ALA A 230 11.86 38.66 -46.90
N ASN A 231 13.11 38.71 -46.44
CA ASN A 231 13.76 39.93 -45.98
C ASN A 231 13.04 40.71 -44.85
N LYS A 232 12.24 39.98 -44.07
CA LYS A 232 11.53 40.51 -42.92
C LYS A 232 11.62 39.61 -41.73
N GLU A 233 12.08 40.16 -40.58
CA GLU A 233 12.13 39.45 -39.32
C GLU A 233 10.70 39.20 -38.82
N GLN A 234 10.32 37.94 -38.62
CA GLN A 234 9.12 37.54 -37.94
C GLN A 234 9.34 37.54 -36.43
N ARG A 235 8.54 38.28 -35.66
CA ARG A 235 8.71 38.42 -34.22
C ARG A 235 7.76 37.57 -33.43
N CYS A 236 8.31 36.85 -32.43
CA CYS A 236 7.57 36.02 -31.49
C CYS A 236 8.00 36.33 -30.05
N TRP A 237 7.07 36.32 -29.10
CA TRP A 237 7.36 36.68 -27.72
C TRP A 237 6.86 35.61 -26.76
N ILE A 238 7.69 35.29 -25.77
CA ILE A 238 7.31 34.46 -24.63
C ILE A 238 7.72 35.14 -23.32
N THR A 239 6.94 34.89 -22.27
CA THR A 239 7.27 35.30 -20.91
C THR A 239 7.83 34.09 -20.16
N VAL A 240 8.97 34.28 -19.49
CA VAL A 240 9.69 33.22 -18.77
C VAL A 240 10.02 33.65 -17.35
N ASN A 241 10.08 32.72 -16.42
CA ASN A 241 10.77 32.94 -15.17
C ASN A 241 12.29 32.94 -15.45
N PRO A 242 13.05 33.95 -14.98
CA PRO A 242 14.45 34.08 -15.30
C PRO A 242 15.37 33.14 -14.51
N THR A 243 15.15 31.84 -14.63
CA THR A 243 16.00 30.81 -14.00
C THR A 243 17.22 30.42 -14.85
N ILE A 244 17.26 30.85 -16.10
CA ILE A 244 18.27 30.44 -17.09
C ILE A 244 19.62 31.10 -16.82
N ALA A 245 20.64 30.31 -16.53
CA ALA A 245 21.99 30.75 -16.25
C ALA A 245 22.79 31.06 -17.55
N ALA A 246 23.85 31.90 -17.41
CA ALA A 246 24.83 32.08 -18.48
C ALA A 246 25.47 30.73 -18.88
N GLN A 247 25.81 30.57 -20.14
CA GLN A 247 26.37 29.38 -20.76
C GLN A 247 25.37 28.19 -20.89
N SER A 248 24.10 28.34 -20.47
CA SER A 248 23.07 27.36 -20.79
C SER A 248 22.87 27.26 -22.29
N THR A 249 22.79 26.03 -22.80
CA THR A 249 22.44 25.76 -24.19
C THR A 249 20.95 25.54 -24.29
N LEU A 250 20.27 26.34 -25.10
CA LEU A 250 18.85 26.31 -25.34
C LEU A 250 18.57 25.88 -26.78
N LEU A 251 17.43 25.23 -26.92
CA LEU A 251 16.86 24.77 -28.18
C LEU A 251 15.51 25.48 -28.39
N VAL A 252 15.23 25.81 -29.63
CA VAL A 252 13.94 26.34 -30.06
C VAL A 252 13.46 25.54 -31.26
N ASP A 253 12.44 24.73 -31.04
CA ASP A 253 11.75 24.04 -32.14
C ASP A 253 10.73 25.02 -32.73
N LEU A 254 10.85 25.25 -34.01
CA LEU A 254 9.92 26.07 -34.78
C LEU A 254 9.15 25.19 -35.73
N THR A 255 7.82 25.15 -35.55
CA THR A 255 6.90 24.38 -36.42
C THR A 255 6.09 25.36 -37.27
N ALA A 256 5.97 25.07 -38.55
CA ALA A 256 5.22 25.86 -39.49
C ALA A 256 4.56 25.00 -40.56
N ILE A 257 3.57 25.55 -41.27
CA ILE A 257 2.97 24.96 -42.49
C ILE A 257 3.63 25.64 -43.67
N ASP A 258 4.30 24.89 -44.54
CA ASP A 258 4.91 25.38 -45.75
C ASP A 258 3.90 25.86 -46.82
N THR A 259 4.41 26.45 -47.88
CA THR A 259 3.58 26.93 -49.01
C THR A 259 2.81 25.82 -49.77
N LYS A 260 3.12 24.55 -49.48
CA LYS A 260 2.45 23.35 -50.05
C LYS A 260 1.44 22.74 -49.09
N GLY A 261 1.22 23.35 -47.92
CA GLY A 261 0.35 22.83 -46.88
C GLY A 261 0.95 21.72 -46.00
N LYS A 262 2.25 21.42 -46.17
CA LYS A 262 2.96 20.41 -45.37
C LYS A 262 3.48 21.06 -44.10
N GLN A 263 3.34 20.38 -42.98
CA GLN A 263 3.95 20.80 -41.72
C GLN A 263 5.44 20.49 -41.74
N VAL A 264 6.24 21.48 -41.38
CA VAL A 264 7.70 21.46 -41.37
C VAL A 264 8.21 21.97 -40.02
N THR A 265 9.38 21.48 -39.59
CA THR A 265 10.00 21.94 -38.35
C THR A 265 11.47 22.19 -38.54
N THR A 266 12.03 23.00 -37.68
CA THR A 266 13.48 23.18 -37.54
C THR A 266 13.83 23.48 -36.09
N THR A 267 14.97 22.99 -35.65
CA THR A 267 15.50 23.27 -34.30
C THR A 267 16.65 24.29 -34.39
N TYR A 268 16.45 25.39 -33.71
CA TYR A 268 17.48 26.42 -33.56
C TYR A 268 18.16 26.27 -32.21
N LYS A 269 19.50 26.21 -32.22
CA LYS A 269 20.32 26.07 -31.01
C LYS A 269 21.12 27.33 -30.74
N PHE A 270 21.08 27.78 -29.48
CA PHE A 270 21.89 28.90 -29.05
C PHE A 270 22.40 28.76 -27.61
N THR A 271 23.40 29.53 -27.24
CA THR A 271 23.95 29.59 -25.88
C THR A 271 23.64 30.92 -25.26
N VAL A 272 23.16 30.96 -24.05
CA VAL A 272 22.83 32.16 -23.31
C VAL A 272 24.10 32.85 -22.85
N ALA A 273 24.32 34.05 -23.32
CA ALA A 273 25.55 34.81 -23.04
C ALA A 273 25.63 35.32 -21.58
N LYS A 274 24.49 35.61 -20.96
CA LYS A 274 24.41 36.17 -19.60
C LYS A 274 23.21 35.54 -18.88
N THR A 275 23.36 35.30 -17.57
CA THR A 275 22.25 34.86 -16.73
C THR A 275 21.07 35.81 -16.87
N MET A 276 19.87 35.25 -17.08
CA MET A 276 18.66 36.05 -17.22
C MET A 276 18.29 36.71 -15.89
N LYS A 277 17.81 37.94 -15.98
CA LYS A 277 17.45 38.77 -14.83
C LYS A 277 15.99 39.17 -14.90
N ARG A 278 15.35 39.26 -13.76
CA ARG A 278 13.96 39.72 -13.64
C ARG A 278 13.77 41.10 -14.28
N GLY A 279 12.59 41.25 -14.90
CA GLY A 279 12.21 42.48 -15.56
C GLY A 279 13.01 42.80 -16.82
N ALA A 280 13.91 41.90 -17.25
CA ALA A 280 14.71 42.13 -18.45
C ALA A 280 14.03 41.54 -19.69
N ALA A 281 14.23 42.20 -20.82
CA ALA A 281 13.83 41.71 -22.13
C ALA A 281 15.05 41.24 -22.92
N TYR A 282 14.97 40.07 -23.52
CA TYR A 282 16.04 39.44 -24.29
C TYR A 282 15.65 39.34 -25.76
N ARG A 283 16.56 39.64 -26.65
CA ARG A 283 16.37 39.46 -28.09
C ARG A 283 17.22 38.27 -28.55
N ILE A 284 16.59 37.32 -29.22
CA ILE A 284 17.25 36.14 -29.81
C ILE A 284 17.05 36.20 -31.32
N PRO A 285 18.06 36.67 -32.09
CA PRO A 285 17.98 36.62 -33.54
C PRO A 285 18.16 35.16 -33.99
N MET A 286 17.23 34.67 -34.79
CA MET A 286 17.21 33.31 -35.31
C MET A 286 17.29 33.35 -36.82
N LYS A 287 18.43 32.88 -37.39
CA LYS A 287 18.56 32.70 -38.82
C LYS A 287 18.33 31.25 -39.16
N ILE A 288 17.27 30.96 -39.90
CA ILE A 288 16.89 29.63 -40.32
C ILE A 288 17.45 29.38 -41.70
N THR A 289 18.31 28.37 -41.86
CA THR A 289 19.01 28.07 -43.12
C THR A 289 18.71 26.65 -43.67
N GLN A 290 18.18 25.73 -42.86
CA GLN A 290 17.92 24.34 -43.29
C GLN A 290 16.63 23.83 -42.63
N LEU A 291 15.91 22.97 -43.39
CA LEU A 291 14.81 22.14 -42.87
C LEU A 291 15.37 20.83 -42.37
N THR A 292 14.83 20.38 -41.24
CA THR A 292 14.80 18.95 -40.87
C THR A 292 13.42 18.40 -41.23
N GLU A 293 13.34 17.15 -41.68
CA GLU A 293 12.03 16.51 -41.83
C GLU A 293 11.31 16.55 -40.48
N TYR A 294 10.06 16.99 -40.51
CA TYR A 294 9.20 16.99 -39.33
C TYR A 294 8.93 15.54 -38.94
N GLU A 295 9.54 15.05 -37.88
CA GLU A 295 8.95 13.93 -37.16
C GLU A 295 7.64 14.46 -36.56
N LYS A 296 6.52 13.98 -37.00
CA LYS A 296 5.18 14.35 -36.53
C LYS A 296 5.12 14.12 -35.02
N GLU A 297 5.49 15.13 -34.27
CA GLU A 297 5.29 15.14 -32.83
C GLU A 297 3.82 15.41 -32.52
N ASP A 298 3.39 14.85 -31.41
CA ASP A 298 2.06 14.90 -30.80
C ASP A 298 1.21 16.08 -31.24
N ASN A 299 0.23 15.83 -32.11
CA ASN A 299 -0.89 16.71 -32.26
C ASN A 299 -1.85 16.36 -31.12
N PRO A 300 -2.09 17.23 -30.10
CA PRO A 300 -3.00 16.91 -28.99
C PRO A 300 -4.43 16.66 -29.46
N ASP A 301 -4.80 17.14 -30.65
CA ASP A 301 -6.12 16.97 -31.26
C ASP A 301 -6.17 15.81 -32.26
N ALA A 302 -5.05 15.12 -32.52
CA ALA A 302 -5.04 13.99 -33.43
C ALA A 302 -5.90 12.84 -32.90
N ALA A 303 -6.62 12.20 -33.82
CA ALA A 303 -7.44 11.03 -33.50
C ALA A 303 -6.57 9.77 -33.35
N ASN A 304 -5.62 9.81 -32.40
CA ASN A 304 -4.67 8.73 -32.10
C ASN A 304 -4.58 8.39 -30.61
N LYS A 305 -5.69 8.57 -29.86
CA LYS A 305 -5.72 8.32 -28.43
C LYS A 305 -6.14 6.89 -28.11
N LEU A 306 -5.56 6.34 -27.03
CA LEU A 306 -6.07 5.15 -26.38
C LEU A 306 -7.20 5.59 -25.43
N LEU A 307 -8.44 5.15 -25.70
CA LEU A 307 -9.63 5.57 -24.96
C LEU A 307 -10.02 4.58 -23.86
N GLY A 308 -9.57 3.33 -23.98
CA GLY A 308 -9.85 2.31 -23.00
C GLY A 308 -8.95 1.09 -23.18
N PHE A 309 -8.64 0.40 -22.04
CA PHE A 309 -7.84 -0.80 -22.02
C PHE A 309 -8.40 -1.79 -20.99
N LYS A 310 -8.64 -3.03 -21.44
CA LYS A 310 -9.28 -4.08 -20.64
C LYS A 310 -8.62 -5.44 -20.89
N LEU A 311 -8.62 -6.27 -19.86
CA LEU A 311 -8.30 -7.69 -19.98
C LEU A 311 -9.56 -8.49 -19.66
N LEU A 312 -10.25 -8.97 -20.68
CA LEU A 312 -11.49 -9.73 -20.55
C LEU A 312 -11.21 -11.24 -20.43
N ALA A 313 -11.95 -11.92 -19.59
CA ALA A 313 -11.86 -13.37 -19.41
C ALA A 313 -12.21 -14.13 -20.69
N THR A 314 -13.16 -13.63 -21.46
CA THR A 314 -13.57 -14.22 -22.75
C THR A 314 -12.43 -14.33 -23.77
N ASN A 315 -11.49 -13.38 -23.74
CA ASN A 315 -10.36 -13.30 -24.65
C ASN A 315 -9.09 -13.94 -24.08
N ASN A 316 -9.08 -14.19 -22.76
CA ASN A 316 -7.93 -14.70 -22.01
C ASN A 316 -8.34 -15.89 -21.14
N ASN A 317 -8.96 -16.88 -21.77
CA ASN A 317 -9.52 -18.05 -21.08
C ASN A 317 -8.46 -18.79 -20.23
N GLY A 318 -8.79 -19.07 -18.98
CA GLY A 318 -7.92 -19.71 -18.00
C GLY A 318 -6.82 -18.81 -17.40
N LYS A 319 -6.64 -17.59 -17.91
CA LYS A 319 -5.66 -16.60 -17.41
C LYS A 319 -6.33 -15.47 -16.66
N ILE A 320 -7.40 -14.94 -17.19
CA ILE A 320 -8.24 -13.92 -16.58
C ILE A 320 -9.57 -14.55 -16.18
N LEU A 321 -10.02 -14.31 -14.97
CA LEU A 321 -11.22 -14.95 -14.41
C LEU A 321 -12.44 -14.06 -14.57
N ALA A 322 -13.58 -14.66 -14.93
CA ALA A 322 -14.89 -14.00 -14.99
C ALA A 322 -15.74 -14.46 -13.81
N THR A 323 -15.40 -14.01 -12.62
CA THR A 323 -16.09 -14.42 -11.40
C THR A 323 -16.08 -13.33 -10.34
N GLU A 324 -16.99 -13.40 -9.43
CA GLU A 324 -17.07 -12.52 -8.25
C GLU A 324 -17.28 -13.34 -6.98
N ILE A 325 -16.75 -12.85 -5.87
CA ILE A 325 -17.08 -13.39 -4.55
C ILE A 325 -18.31 -12.65 -4.03
N ARG A 326 -19.32 -13.41 -3.62
CA ARG A 326 -20.56 -12.89 -3.09
C ARG A 326 -20.67 -13.14 -1.59
N HIS A 327 -20.95 -12.11 -0.84
CA HIS A 327 -21.26 -12.24 0.58
C HIS A 327 -22.71 -12.65 0.76
N ASN A 328 -22.93 -13.72 1.53
CA ASN A 328 -24.28 -14.16 1.85
C ASN A 328 -24.78 -13.48 3.15
N PRO A 329 -25.76 -12.58 3.06
CA PRO A 329 -26.28 -11.85 4.23
C PRO A 329 -27.06 -12.73 5.22
N LYS A 330 -27.43 -13.95 4.82
CA LYS A 330 -28.27 -14.86 5.60
C LYS A 330 -27.63 -16.23 5.82
N GLY A 331 -26.32 -16.34 5.73
CA GLY A 331 -25.61 -17.59 5.94
C GLY A 331 -25.94 -18.24 7.28
N SER A 332 -25.86 -19.56 7.34
CA SER A 332 -26.17 -20.34 8.55
C SER A 332 -25.12 -20.25 9.65
N HIS A 333 -24.04 -19.54 9.41
CA HIS A 333 -22.93 -19.37 10.34
C HIS A 333 -23.07 -18.09 11.16
N SER A 334 -22.62 -18.14 12.40
CA SER A 334 -22.57 -17.00 13.32
C SER A 334 -21.63 -15.88 12.86
N TYR A 335 -21.04 -15.99 11.69
CA TYR A 335 -20.06 -15.11 11.09
C TYR A 335 -20.50 -14.60 9.71
N ASP A 336 -21.78 -14.31 9.54
CA ASP A 336 -22.22 -13.66 8.32
C ASP A 336 -21.57 -12.29 8.18
N ILE A 337 -20.86 -12.10 7.09
CA ILE A 337 -20.14 -10.85 6.82
C ILE A 337 -21.07 -9.77 6.31
N ASN A 338 -22.26 -10.09 5.90
CA ASN A 338 -23.04 -9.13 5.18
C ASN A 338 -24.51 -9.18 5.49
N SER A 339 -25.02 -8.10 6.04
CA SER A 339 -26.45 -7.86 6.19
C SER A 339 -27.12 -7.26 4.95
N GLY A 340 -26.39 -7.03 3.88
CA GLY A 340 -26.85 -6.41 2.64
C GLY A 340 -26.55 -7.29 1.42
N ASN A 341 -27.11 -6.91 0.28
CA ASN A 341 -26.89 -7.56 -1.01
C ASN A 341 -25.52 -7.18 -1.58
N SER A 342 -24.42 -7.61 -1.07
CA SER A 342 -23.18 -7.28 -1.70
C SER A 342 -22.61 -8.47 -2.47
N SER A 343 -22.71 -8.38 -3.76
CA SER A 343 -21.63 -8.84 -4.60
C SER A 343 -20.52 -7.80 -4.49
N LEU A 344 -19.34 -8.20 -4.08
CA LEU A 344 -18.19 -7.34 -4.26
C LEU A 344 -17.91 -7.29 -5.76
N PRO A 345 -17.77 -6.11 -6.36
CA PRO A 345 -17.42 -5.98 -7.76
C PRO A 345 -15.96 -6.39 -7.93
N TYR A 346 -15.74 -7.67 -8.09
CA TYR A 346 -14.41 -8.21 -8.28
C TYR A 346 -14.39 -9.06 -9.54
N ALA A 347 -13.77 -8.52 -10.58
CA ALA A 347 -13.47 -9.21 -11.85
C ALA A 347 -14.63 -10.01 -12.43
N THR A 348 -15.81 -9.41 -12.60
CA THR A 348 -16.98 -10.12 -13.15
C THR A 348 -16.83 -10.51 -14.62
N GLU A 349 -16.15 -9.68 -15.41
CA GLU A 349 -15.88 -9.89 -16.83
C GLU A 349 -14.39 -9.88 -17.14
N GLY A 350 -13.60 -9.40 -16.24
CA GLY A 350 -12.17 -9.17 -16.38
C GLY A 350 -11.76 -7.86 -15.70
N TYR A 351 -10.68 -7.27 -16.15
CA TYR A 351 -10.09 -6.07 -15.56
C TYR A 351 -10.15 -4.90 -16.52
N THR A 352 -10.60 -3.75 -16.04
CA THR A 352 -10.54 -2.47 -16.75
C THR A 352 -9.47 -1.61 -16.08
N PHE A 353 -8.59 -1.03 -16.88
CA PHE A 353 -7.51 -0.18 -16.42
C PHE A 353 -7.69 1.25 -16.88
N GLU A 354 -7.29 2.17 -16.06
CA GLU A 354 -7.28 3.60 -16.39
C GLU A 354 -6.15 3.89 -17.39
N VAL A 355 -6.46 4.70 -18.39
CA VAL A 355 -5.48 5.24 -19.34
C VAL A 355 -5.02 6.58 -18.81
N ASN A 356 -3.75 6.69 -18.44
CA ASN A 356 -3.15 7.98 -18.11
C ASN A 356 -2.73 8.69 -19.40
N GLU A 357 -3.56 9.63 -19.82
CA GLU A 357 -3.33 10.37 -21.07
C GLU A 357 -2.16 11.36 -20.97
N GLU A 358 -1.83 11.85 -19.79
CA GLU A 358 -0.72 12.78 -19.58
C GLU A 358 0.63 12.06 -19.73
N GLU A 359 0.77 10.93 -19.04
CA GLU A 359 1.99 10.12 -19.05
C GLU A 359 2.06 9.14 -20.23
N LYS A 360 0.96 8.97 -20.99
CA LYS A 360 0.82 7.95 -22.05
C LYS A 360 1.09 6.54 -21.53
N THR A 361 0.50 6.21 -20.38
CA THR A 361 0.68 4.91 -19.74
C THR A 361 -0.64 4.24 -19.39
N VAL A 362 -0.60 2.91 -19.34
CA VAL A 362 -1.60 2.07 -18.67
C VAL A 362 -0.86 1.19 -17.69
N ASN A 363 -1.13 1.36 -16.40
CA ASN A 363 -0.56 0.54 -15.33
C ASN A 363 -1.67 -0.35 -14.78
N GLY A 364 -1.60 -1.64 -15.08
CA GLY A 364 -2.58 -2.63 -14.67
C GLY A 364 -2.02 -3.63 -13.66
N CYS A 365 -2.89 -4.11 -12.77
CA CYS A 365 -2.57 -5.23 -11.90
C CYS A 365 -3.69 -6.28 -11.95
N VAL A 366 -3.29 -7.53 -12.23
CA VAL A 366 -4.12 -8.72 -12.08
C VAL A 366 -3.42 -9.60 -11.04
N PRO A 367 -3.89 -9.64 -9.79
CA PRO A 367 -3.10 -10.15 -8.66
C PRO A 367 -2.60 -11.57 -8.83
N TYR A 368 -3.39 -12.43 -9.46
CA TYR A 368 -3.12 -13.86 -9.66
C TYR A 368 -2.55 -14.20 -11.05
N LEU A 369 -2.05 -13.22 -11.78
CA LEU A 369 -1.56 -13.45 -13.14
C LEU A 369 -0.23 -14.21 -13.12
N PHE A 370 -0.18 -15.36 -13.77
CA PHE A 370 1.02 -16.18 -13.96
C PHE A 370 1.41 -16.36 -15.42
N ASP A 371 0.49 -16.19 -16.37
CA ASP A 371 0.78 -16.20 -17.80
C ASP A 371 0.52 -14.82 -18.39
N PHE A 372 1.58 -14.12 -18.74
CA PHE A 372 1.56 -12.74 -19.23
C PHE A 372 1.30 -12.62 -20.75
N LYS A 373 1.07 -13.72 -21.46
CA LYS A 373 0.69 -13.71 -22.88
C LYS A 373 -0.81 -13.47 -23.02
N LEU A 374 -1.19 -12.21 -23.20
CA LEU A 374 -2.57 -11.75 -23.08
C LEU A 374 -3.06 -11.10 -24.38
N ALA A 375 -4.36 -11.24 -24.64
CA ALA A 375 -5.08 -10.54 -25.71
C ALA A 375 -5.94 -9.43 -25.08
N PRO A 376 -5.46 -8.18 -25.01
CA PRO A 376 -6.21 -7.08 -24.43
C PRO A 376 -7.31 -6.58 -25.34
N THR A 377 -8.41 -6.14 -24.75
CA THR A 377 -9.45 -5.38 -25.44
C THR A 377 -9.15 -3.90 -25.24
N PHE A 378 -9.00 -3.17 -26.30
CA PHE A 378 -8.72 -1.74 -26.27
C PHE A 378 -9.69 -0.97 -27.18
N GLU A 379 -9.92 0.28 -26.79
CA GLU A 379 -10.65 1.27 -27.58
C GLU A 379 -9.70 2.40 -27.94
N VAL A 380 -9.76 2.86 -29.18
CA VAL A 380 -8.94 3.96 -29.68
C VAL A 380 -9.82 4.98 -30.39
N SER A 381 -9.26 6.15 -30.68
CA SER A 381 -9.94 7.17 -31.50
C SER A 381 -10.43 6.58 -32.83
N GLU A 382 -11.54 7.10 -33.31
CA GLU A 382 -12.15 6.66 -34.58
C GLU A 382 -11.16 6.77 -35.73
N GLY A 383 -11.07 5.74 -36.56
CA GLY A 383 -10.13 5.64 -37.69
C GLY A 383 -8.67 5.32 -37.33
N ALA A 384 -8.32 5.24 -36.03
CA ALA A 384 -6.95 4.94 -35.64
C ALA A 384 -6.63 3.45 -35.72
N THR A 385 -5.39 3.13 -36.08
CA THR A 385 -4.83 1.77 -36.13
C THR A 385 -3.76 1.63 -35.04
N VAL A 386 -3.70 0.45 -34.41
CA VAL A 386 -2.75 0.15 -33.32
C VAL A 386 -1.67 -0.80 -33.77
N TYR A 387 -0.43 -0.53 -33.40
CA TYR A 387 0.73 -1.38 -33.69
C TYR A 387 1.55 -1.69 -32.44
N VAL A 388 2.06 -2.92 -32.35
CA VAL A 388 3.08 -3.35 -31.39
C VAL A 388 4.25 -3.94 -32.17
N ASN A 389 5.45 -3.39 -32.02
CA ASN A 389 6.64 -3.81 -32.78
C ASN A 389 6.39 -3.89 -34.30
N GLY A 390 5.62 -2.95 -34.84
CA GLY A 390 5.28 -2.88 -36.27
C GLY A 390 4.20 -3.86 -36.75
N VAL A 391 3.63 -4.68 -35.85
CA VAL A 391 2.53 -5.60 -36.11
C VAL A 391 1.20 -4.95 -35.73
N GLU A 392 0.26 -4.91 -36.65
CA GLU A 392 -1.08 -4.40 -36.42
C GLU A 392 -1.82 -5.23 -35.36
N GLN A 393 -2.49 -4.56 -34.46
CA GLN A 393 -3.21 -5.14 -33.32
C GLN A 393 -4.71 -5.17 -33.56
N VAL A 394 -5.31 -6.29 -33.29
CA VAL A 394 -6.77 -6.46 -33.30
C VAL A 394 -7.25 -6.61 -31.86
N SER A 395 -8.08 -5.65 -31.42
CA SER A 395 -8.63 -5.61 -30.07
C SER A 395 -9.31 -6.93 -29.69
N GLY A 396 -8.92 -7.50 -28.56
CA GLY A 396 -9.43 -8.77 -28.03
C GLY A 396 -8.91 -10.04 -28.74
N GLN A 397 -7.99 -9.92 -29.69
CA GLN A 397 -7.51 -11.07 -30.48
C GLN A 397 -5.99 -11.21 -30.50
N THR A 398 -5.27 -10.10 -30.72
CA THR A 398 -3.80 -10.18 -30.83
C THR A 398 -3.17 -10.35 -29.46
N VAL A 399 -2.37 -11.41 -29.33
CA VAL A 399 -1.68 -11.75 -28.07
C VAL A 399 -0.32 -11.05 -28.03
N ASN A 400 -0.06 -10.35 -26.93
CA ASN A 400 1.25 -9.78 -26.61
C ASN A 400 1.76 -10.33 -25.27
N ASP A 401 3.08 -10.33 -25.09
CA ASP A 401 3.74 -10.77 -23.86
C ASP A 401 3.99 -9.55 -22.95
N PHE A 402 3.22 -9.45 -21.87
CA PHE A 402 3.28 -8.39 -20.87
C PHE A 402 4.22 -8.73 -19.70
N SER A 403 5.08 -9.73 -19.81
CA SER A 403 6.14 -9.97 -18.81
C SER A 403 7.12 -8.79 -18.69
N ALA A 404 7.14 -7.91 -19.69
CA ALA A 404 7.76 -6.59 -19.69
C ALA A 404 6.77 -5.55 -20.23
N PRO A 405 6.99 -4.24 -20.00
CA PRO A 405 6.16 -3.20 -20.59
C PRO A 405 6.10 -3.30 -22.13
N VAL A 406 4.90 -3.13 -22.68
CA VAL A 406 4.63 -3.23 -24.12
C VAL A 406 4.23 -1.85 -24.65
N GLU A 407 4.89 -1.42 -25.74
CA GLU A 407 4.56 -0.16 -26.39
C GLU A 407 3.45 -0.36 -27.45
N TYR A 408 2.35 0.35 -27.24
CA TYR A 408 1.21 0.44 -28.15
C TYR A 408 1.30 1.73 -28.95
N LYS A 409 1.68 1.65 -30.20
CA LYS A 409 1.73 2.78 -31.11
C LYS A 409 0.38 2.93 -31.80
N ILE A 410 -0.30 4.04 -31.59
CA ILE A 410 -1.59 4.37 -32.18
C ILE A 410 -1.36 5.38 -33.29
N VAL A 411 -1.86 5.07 -34.49
CA VAL A 411 -1.66 5.87 -35.70
C VAL A 411 -3.03 6.32 -36.21
N SER A 412 -3.25 7.63 -36.28
CA SER A 412 -4.48 8.21 -36.87
C SER A 412 -4.52 8.03 -38.40
N GLU A 413 -5.69 8.19 -39.03
CA GLU A 413 -5.82 8.20 -40.49
C GLU A 413 -4.88 9.19 -41.19
N ASP A 414 -4.62 10.34 -40.49
CA ASP A 414 -3.69 11.37 -41.00
C ASP A 414 -2.22 11.00 -40.77
N GLY A 415 -1.94 9.81 -40.17
CA GLY A 415 -0.61 9.32 -39.89
C GLY A 415 0.11 9.99 -38.74
N TYR A 416 -0.60 10.61 -37.78
CA TYR A 416 0.00 11.01 -36.50
C TYR A 416 0.14 9.81 -35.58
N GLU A 417 1.29 9.67 -34.96
CA GLU A 417 1.63 8.57 -34.08
C GLU A 417 1.61 9.00 -32.62
N ARG A 418 1.09 8.14 -31.75
CA ARG A 418 1.15 8.29 -30.30
C ARG A 418 1.46 6.94 -29.67
N THR A 419 2.43 6.90 -28.79
CA THR A 419 2.84 5.67 -28.14
C THR A 419 2.42 5.68 -26.67
N TYR A 420 1.78 4.59 -26.25
CA TYR A 420 1.43 4.33 -24.85
C TYR A 420 2.23 3.14 -24.35
N THR A 421 2.77 3.25 -23.16
CA THR A 421 3.46 2.15 -22.48
C THR A 421 2.48 1.40 -21.60
N ILE A 422 2.24 0.15 -21.89
CA ILE A 422 1.31 -0.72 -21.15
C ILE A 422 2.10 -1.65 -20.25
N SER A 423 1.89 -1.53 -18.94
CA SER A 423 2.50 -2.37 -17.91
C SER A 423 1.45 -3.16 -17.17
N ILE A 424 1.48 -4.48 -17.30
CA ILE A 424 0.59 -5.40 -16.58
C ILE A 424 1.42 -6.18 -15.59
N LYS A 425 1.00 -6.16 -14.32
CA LYS A 425 1.70 -6.84 -13.22
C LYS A 425 0.74 -7.75 -12.46
N ASN A 426 1.29 -8.70 -11.73
CA ASN A 426 0.56 -9.38 -10.65
C ASN A 426 0.83 -8.68 -9.31
N SER A 427 0.37 -9.26 -8.20
CA SER A 427 0.58 -8.70 -6.86
C SER A 427 2.04 -8.72 -6.38
N GLY A 428 2.93 -9.41 -7.11
CA GLY A 428 4.32 -9.66 -6.68
C GLY A 428 4.47 -10.89 -5.77
N LEU A 429 3.37 -11.58 -5.47
CA LEU A 429 3.37 -12.81 -4.69
C LEU A 429 3.35 -14.05 -5.59
N PRO A 430 3.87 -15.19 -5.13
CA PRO A 430 3.65 -16.48 -5.80
C PRO A 430 2.17 -16.83 -5.86
N ILE A 431 1.79 -17.69 -6.80
CA ILE A 431 0.39 -18.01 -7.09
C ILE A 431 0.16 -19.50 -6.95
N VAL A 432 -0.83 -19.89 -6.15
CA VAL A 432 -1.29 -21.28 -6.00
C VAL A 432 -2.61 -21.46 -6.73
N VAL A 433 -2.62 -22.32 -7.71
CA VAL A 433 -3.82 -22.69 -8.47
C VAL A 433 -4.27 -24.09 -8.02
N LEU A 434 -5.44 -24.14 -7.42
CA LEU A 434 -6.15 -25.37 -7.08
C LEU A 434 -7.20 -25.62 -8.15
N ASP A 435 -7.04 -26.71 -8.89
CA ASP A 435 -7.94 -27.03 -9.98
C ASP A 435 -9.37 -27.28 -9.51
N ALA A 436 -10.32 -26.97 -10.40
CA ALA A 436 -11.74 -27.18 -10.11
C ALA A 436 -12.12 -28.65 -10.18
N THR A 437 -11.86 -29.35 -9.15
CA THR A 437 -12.40 -30.67 -9.00
C THR A 437 -13.18 -30.76 -7.74
N PRO A 438 -13.68 -31.78 -7.53
CA PRO A 438 -14.87 -32.48 -7.80
C PRO A 438 -16.05 -31.94 -7.00
N ALA A 439 -17.15 -32.66 -6.92
CA ALA A 439 -18.27 -32.34 -6.08
C ALA A 439 -17.93 -32.40 -4.59
N GLY A 440 -17.27 -31.38 -4.05
CA GLY A 440 -17.05 -31.27 -2.61
C GLY A 440 -18.36 -31.50 -1.82
N ASN A 441 -18.27 -31.98 -0.59
CA ASN A 441 -19.40 -32.32 0.24
C ASN A 441 -19.98 -31.15 1.06
N VAL A 442 -19.34 -30.01 1.01
CA VAL A 442 -19.76 -28.76 1.68
C VAL A 442 -19.88 -27.64 0.68
N THR A 443 -20.89 -26.81 0.80
CA THR A 443 -21.01 -25.59 -0.02
C THR A 443 -20.34 -24.41 0.67
N TRP A 444 -19.38 -23.80 -0.01
CA TRP A 444 -18.83 -22.50 0.35
C TRP A 444 -19.62 -21.43 -0.40
N GLN A 445 -20.60 -20.86 0.28
CA GLN A 445 -21.59 -19.99 -0.34
C GLN A 445 -20.99 -18.67 -0.84
N GLU A 446 -20.07 -18.07 -0.08
CA GLU A 446 -19.46 -16.80 -0.41
C GLU A 446 -18.69 -16.88 -1.73
N ALA A 447 -18.00 -17.98 -1.97
CA ALA A 447 -17.23 -18.18 -3.21
C ALA A 447 -18.01 -18.97 -4.29
N GLY A 448 -19.23 -19.40 -3.99
CA GLY A 448 -20.03 -20.21 -4.94
C GLY A 448 -19.43 -21.58 -5.26
N LEU A 449 -18.59 -22.11 -4.39
CA LEU A 449 -17.83 -23.34 -4.59
C LEU A 449 -18.34 -24.52 -3.77
N LYS A 450 -18.09 -25.73 -4.25
CA LYS A 450 -18.09 -26.95 -3.47
C LYS A 450 -16.67 -27.27 -3.01
N VAL A 451 -16.53 -27.56 -1.71
CA VAL A 451 -15.24 -27.90 -1.09
C VAL A 451 -15.41 -29.13 -0.20
N TYR A 452 -14.31 -29.80 0.13
CA TYR A 452 -14.35 -30.91 1.06
C TYR A 452 -14.27 -30.44 2.51
N ALA A 453 -15.08 -31.04 3.39
CA ALA A 453 -15.04 -30.79 4.83
C ALA A 453 -13.67 -31.19 5.43
N LYS A 454 -13.37 -30.66 6.63
CA LYS A 454 -12.14 -30.97 7.38
C LYS A 454 -11.94 -32.48 7.62
N ASP A 455 -13.00 -33.20 7.87
CA ASP A 455 -13.00 -34.63 8.18
C ASP A 455 -13.05 -35.55 6.94
N TYR A 456 -13.07 -34.96 5.74
CA TYR A 456 -13.14 -35.72 4.52
C TYR A 456 -11.92 -36.62 4.34
N ASP A 457 -12.14 -37.89 3.99
CA ASP A 457 -11.05 -38.81 3.68
C ASP A 457 -10.41 -38.46 2.34
N TRP A 458 -9.08 -38.34 2.31
CA TRP A 458 -8.31 -38.04 1.13
C TRP A 458 -8.28 -39.19 0.09
N LYS A 459 -8.87 -40.33 0.38
CA LYS A 459 -8.82 -41.48 -0.51
C LYS A 459 -9.79 -41.29 -1.66
N GLY A 460 -9.26 -41.26 -2.86
CA GLY A 460 -10.04 -41.32 -4.09
C GLY A 460 -10.35 -39.98 -4.74
N ASP A 461 -9.90 -38.87 -4.18
CA ASP A 461 -10.08 -37.58 -4.79
C ASP A 461 -8.76 -37.07 -5.37
N GLU A 462 -8.76 -36.90 -6.68
CA GLU A 462 -7.64 -36.36 -7.42
C GLU A 462 -7.99 -34.98 -7.91
N GLY A 463 -7.43 -33.97 -7.24
CA GLY A 463 -7.33 -32.62 -7.76
C GLY A 463 -5.90 -32.37 -8.23
N HIS A 464 -5.69 -31.25 -8.86
CA HIS A 464 -4.36 -30.82 -9.29
C HIS A 464 -4.00 -29.48 -8.68
N VAL A 465 -2.72 -29.34 -8.36
CA VAL A 465 -2.16 -28.11 -7.82
C VAL A 465 -1.00 -27.67 -8.69
N SER A 466 -1.09 -26.45 -9.19
CA SER A 466 0.02 -25.77 -9.82
C SER A 466 0.46 -24.60 -8.96
N ILE A 467 1.75 -24.37 -8.85
CA ILE A 467 2.31 -23.23 -8.10
C ILE A 467 3.26 -22.49 -9.03
N TYR A 468 3.10 -21.18 -9.10
CA TYR A 468 3.93 -20.29 -9.90
C TYR A 468 4.67 -19.31 -8.99
N ASN A 469 5.92 -19.03 -9.30
CA ASN A 469 6.64 -17.90 -8.72
C ASN A 469 6.01 -16.58 -9.19
N ALA A 470 6.33 -15.47 -8.51
CA ALA A 470 5.77 -14.16 -8.84
C ALA A 470 6.07 -13.68 -10.29
N ASP A 471 7.17 -14.15 -10.86
CA ASP A 471 7.56 -13.86 -12.25
C ASP A 471 6.82 -14.71 -13.30
N GLY A 472 5.88 -15.56 -12.88
CA GLY A 472 5.13 -16.46 -13.73
C GLY A 472 5.85 -17.78 -14.05
N SER A 473 7.08 -17.97 -13.57
CA SER A 473 7.78 -19.25 -13.74
C SER A 473 7.15 -20.36 -12.88
N LEU A 474 7.13 -21.56 -13.42
CA LEU A 474 6.49 -22.72 -12.79
C LEU A 474 7.35 -23.27 -11.66
N ASN A 475 6.77 -23.41 -10.46
CA ASN A 475 7.38 -24.03 -9.30
C ASN A 475 6.90 -25.47 -9.10
N VAL A 476 5.59 -25.70 -9.13
CA VAL A 476 4.97 -27.03 -9.09
C VAL A 476 4.04 -27.16 -10.29
N ASP A 477 4.22 -28.20 -11.10
CA ASP A 477 3.49 -28.41 -12.32
C ASP A 477 2.38 -29.44 -12.15
N ASN A 478 1.14 -28.98 -12.14
CA ASN A 478 -0.08 -29.79 -12.21
C ASN A 478 -0.03 -31.10 -11.38
N ALA A 479 0.51 -30.97 -10.15
CA ALA A 479 0.75 -32.11 -9.29
C ALA A 479 -0.57 -32.65 -8.71
N ILE A 480 -0.76 -33.98 -8.74
CA ILE A 480 -1.93 -34.63 -8.14
C ILE A 480 -1.93 -34.38 -6.63
N ALA A 481 -3.04 -33.89 -6.11
CA ALA A 481 -3.23 -33.60 -4.71
C ALA A 481 -4.69 -33.64 -4.30
N GLY A 482 -4.95 -34.06 -3.06
CA GLY A 482 -6.21 -33.77 -2.37
C GLY A 482 -6.12 -32.44 -1.63
N TYR A 483 -7.21 -31.70 -1.55
CA TYR A 483 -7.32 -30.50 -0.71
C TYR A 483 -8.70 -30.40 -0.06
N ARG A 484 -8.71 -30.01 1.19
CA ARG A 484 -9.91 -29.94 2.03
C ARG A 484 -9.85 -28.79 3.02
N LEU A 485 -10.99 -28.41 3.59
CA LEU A 485 -11.03 -27.42 4.67
C LEU A 485 -10.16 -27.84 5.86
N ARG A 486 -9.63 -26.89 6.57
CA ARG A 486 -8.87 -27.09 7.79
C ARG A 486 -9.28 -26.10 8.89
N GLY A 487 -8.73 -26.32 10.10
CA GLY A 487 -8.98 -25.48 11.27
C GLY A 487 -10.28 -25.86 11.99
N ASN A 488 -10.44 -25.36 13.21
CA ASN A 488 -11.65 -25.56 14.00
C ASN A 488 -12.63 -24.41 13.80
N SER A 489 -12.26 -23.21 14.23
CA SER A 489 -13.07 -22.00 14.06
C SER A 489 -12.96 -21.45 12.65
N THR A 490 -11.73 -21.39 12.09
CA THR A 490 -11.43 -20.72 10.82
C THR A 490 -12.11 -21.36 9.60
N GLN A 491 -12.37 -22.68 9.61
CA GLN A 491 -13.17 -23.32 8.55
C GLN A 491 -14.62 -22.78 8.46
N ARG A 492 -15.12 -22.13 9.52
CA ARG A 492 -16.46 -21.52 9.58
C ARG A 492 -16.45 -20.04 9.19
N MET A 493 -15.26 -19.44 9.05
CA MET A 493 -15.14 -18.05 8.63
C MET A 493 -15.46 -17.89 7.15
N PRO A 494 -15.79 -16.69 6.69
CA PRO A 494 -16.11 -16.43 5.29
C PRO A 494 -15.00 -16.86 4.33
N LYS A 495 -13.76 -16.51 4.61
CA LYS A 495 -12.57 -16.92 3.87
C LYS A 495 -12.03 -18.23 4.45
N LYS A 496 -12.03 -19.28 3.64
CA LYS A 496 -11.76 -20.65 4.08
C LYS A 496 -10.27 -21.01 3.98
N PRO A 497 -9.67 -21.59 5.03
CA PRO A 497 -8.34 -22.18 4.97
C PRO A 497 -8.36 -23.61 4.44
N PHE A 498 -7.27 -24.06 3.81
CA PHE A 498 -7.16 -25.39 3.23
C PHE A 498 -5.94 -26.16 3.76
N ALA A 499 -6.08 -27.47 3.80
CA ALA A 499 -4.96 -28.41 3.87
C ALA A 499 -4.80 -29.06 2.49
N ILE A 500 -3.56 -29.22 2.04
CA ILE A 500 -3.18 -29.88 0.78
C ILE A 500 -2.38 -31.13 1.10
N LYS A 501 -2.67 -32.22 0.40
CA LYS A 501 -1.89 -33.47 0.45
C LYS A 501 -1.55 -33.87 -0.98
N PHE A 502 -0.31 -33.65 -1.39
CA PHE A 502 0.20 -34.17 -2.65
C PHE A 502 0.30 -35.70 -2.65
N ASP A 503 0.10 -36.32 -3.79
CA ASP A 503 0.33 -37.76 -3.96
C ASP A 503 1.82 -38.12 -3.80
N SER A 504 2.70 -37.28 -4.30
CA SER A 504 4.16 -37.39 -4.12
C SER A 504 4.73 -36.16 -3.41
N LYS A 505 5.89 -36.30 -2.72
CA LYS A 505 6.53 -35.19 -2.02
C LYS A 505 6.95 -34.07 -3.02
N GLN A 506 6.45 -32.87 -2.85
CA GLN A 506 6.80 -31.67 -3.62
C GLN A 506 7.67 -30.71 -2.79
N ALA A 507 8.67 -30.12 -3.44
CA ALA A 507 9.34 -28.92 -2.92
C ALA A 507 8.50 -27.70 -3.36
N VAL A 508 8.16 -26.83 -2.44
CA VAL A 508 7.25 -25.71 -2.70
C VAL A 508 7.93 -24.41 -2.33
N LEU A 509 8.13 -23.55 -3.32
CA LEU A 509 8.67 -22.17 -3.12
C LEU A 509 9.95 -22.15 -2.27
N GLY A 510 10.87 -23.05 -2.54
CA GLY A 510 12.15 -23.18 -1.83
C GLY A 510 12.09 -23.99 -0.53
N MET A 511 10.91 -24.31 -0.03
CA MET A 511 10.74 -25.16 1.16
C MET A 511 10.98 -26.64 0.84
N PRO A 512 11.50 -27.42 1.81
CA PRO A 512 11.86 -28.83 1.61
C PRO A 512 10.68 -29.71 1.19
N LYS A 513 10.99 -30.79 0.43
CA LYS A 513 9.98 -31.70 -0.11
C LYS A 513 9.12 -32.36 0.97
N HIS A 514 7.81 -32.20 0.84
CA HIS A 514 6.83 -32.91 1.68
C HIS A 514 5.49 -33.09 0.94
N LYS A 515 4.64 -33.99 1.42
CA LYS A 515 3.27 -34.17 0.88
C LYS A 515 2.27 -33.20 1.46
N ARG A 516 2.47 -32.69 2.68
CA ARG A 516 1.47 -31.94 3.45
C ARG A 516 1.78 -30.44 3.53
N TRP A 517 0.82 -29.63 3.19
CA TRP A 517 0.91 -28.17 3.18
C TRP A 517 -0.38 -27.55 3.70
N CYS A 518 -0.32 -26.32 4.18
CA CYS A 518 -1.46 -25.55 4.64
C CYS A 518 -1.55 -24.21 3.90
N LEU A 519 -2.77 -23.82 3.52
CA LEU A 519 -3.12 -22.47 3.11
C LEU A 519 -3.93 -21.84 4.25
N LEU A 520 -3.28 -20.99 5.04
CA LEU A 520 -3.93 -20.24 6.11
C LEU A 520 -4.59 -19.00 5.53
N ALA A 521 -5.88 -18.83 5.80
CA ALA A 521 -6.64 -17.74 5.21
C ALA A 521 -6.32 -16.37 5.81
N ASN A 522 -5.75 -16.32 7.02
CA ASN A 522 -5.46 -15.13 7.82
C ASN A 522 -6.62 -14.11 7.87
N TRP A 523 -7.85 -14.59 7.75
CA TRP A 523 -9.01 -13.69 7.71
C TRP A 523 -9.21 -12.91 9.00
N LEU A 524 -8.74 -13.45 10.13
CA LEU A 524 -8.81 -12.81 11.44
C LEU A 524 -7.77 -11.67 11.59
N ASP A 525 -6.76 -11.63 10.75
CA ASP A 525 -5.63 -10.72 10.83
C ASP A 525 -5.68 -9.64 9.74
N ARG A 526 -5.90 -8.38 10.13
CA ARG A 526 -5.96 -7.25 9.20
C ARG A 526 -4.65 -7.07 8.42
N THR A 527 -3.53 -7.43 9.04
CA THR A 527 -2.22 -7.32 8.40
C THR A 527 -1.87 -8.52 7.52
N MET A 528 -2.52 -9.69 7.72
CA MET A 528 -2.20 -10.99 7.12
C MET A 528 -0.77 -11.49 7.43
N LEU A 529 -0.05 -10.85 8.35
CA LEU A 529 1.37 -11.08 8.61
C LEU A 529 1.68 -11.71 9.97
N ARG A 530 0.74 -11.75 10.92
CA ARG A 530 1.04 -12.20 12.30
C ARG A 530 1.58 -13.61 12.36
N ASN A 531 1.04 -14.54 11.57
CA ASN A 531 1.62 -15.89 11.43
C ASN A 531 3.05 -15.84 10.85
N ALA A 532 3.27 -15.06 9.80
CA ALA A 532 4.60 -14.92 9.19
C ALA A 532 5.62 -14.32 10.18
N ILE A 533 5.26 -13.26 10.88
CA ILE A 533 6.14 -12.61 11.87
C ILE A 533 6.41 -13.56 13.05
N ALA A 534 5.42 -14.32 13.51
CA ALA A 534 5.63 -15.30 14.57
C ALA A 534 6.63 -16.39 14.14
N MET A 535 6.57 -16.83 12.89
CA MET A 535 7.56 -17.79 12.36
C MET A 535 8.95 -17.15 12.21
N GLU A 536 9.06 -15.89 11.79
CA GLU A 536 10.33 -15.16 11.82
C GLU A 536 10.92 -15.09 13.25
N VAL A 537 10.07 -14.85 14.26
CA VAL A 537 10.49 -14.90 15.68
C VAL A 537 10.91 -16.31 16.09
N ALA A 538 10.17 -17.34 15.69
CA ALA A 538 10.53 -18.72 15.97
C ALA A 538 11.86 -19.11 15.32
N HIS A 539 12.08 -18.75 14.06
CA HIS A 539 13.32 -18.98 13.34
C HIS A 539 14.52 -18.21 13.92
N ALA A 540 14.31 -17.09 14.62
CA ALA A 540 15.38 -16.43 15.36
C ALA A 540 16.00 -17.34 16.44
N THR A 541 15.29 -18.37 16.89
CA THR A 541 15.76 -19.35 17.89
C THR A 541 16.41 -20.60 17.28
N ASP A 542 16.30 -20.83 15.96
CA ASP A 542 16.64 -22.11 15.30
C ASP A 542 18.14 -22.47 15.34
N GLU A 543 19.04 -21.49 15.49
CA GLU A 543 20.50 -21.75 15.51
C GLU A 543 20.99 -22.44 16.77
N ALA A 544 20.15 -22.63 17.75
CA ALA A 544 20.48 -23.37 18.94
C ALA A 544 19.56 -24.59 19.09
N THR A 545 19.97 -25.54 19.82
CA THR A 545 19.34 -26.84 20.01
C THR A 545 17.94 -26.86 20.66
N GLY A 546 17.19 -25.73 20.62
CA GLY A 546 15.89 -25.57 21.25
C GLY A 546 14.79 -26.42 20.65
N MET A 547 13.85 -25.77 19.92
CA MET A 547 12.68 -26.46 19.38
C MET A 547 12.95 -27.39 18.19
N GLY A 548 14.12 -27.28 17.58
CA GLY A 548 14.59 -28.13 16.49
C GLY A 548 14.06 -27.74 15.10
N TRP A 549 12.80 -27.45 14.95
CA TRP A 549 12.19 -27.05 13.68
C TRP A 549 10.91 -26.25 13.94
N ASN A 550 10.67 -25.26 13.09
CA ASN A 550 9.41 -24.50 13.02
C ASN A 550 8.96 -24.39 11.56
N PRO A 551 7.65 -24.26 11.30
CA PRO A 551 7.13 -24.18 9.94
C PRO A 551 7.64 -22.95 9.19
N HIS A 552 8.07 -23.14 7.94
CA HIS A 552 8.31 -22.06 7.00
C HIS A 552 7.03 -21.79 6.21
N GLY A 553 6.93 -20.58 5.69
CA GLY A 553 5.81 -20.21 4.84
C GLY A 553 6.01 -18.89 4.11
N VAL A 554 5.15 -18.65 3.14
CA VAL A 554 5.13 -17.44 2.33
C VAL A 554 3.71 -17.00 2.05
N ASN A 555 3.47 -15.71 1.91
CA ASN A 555 2.20 -15.20 1.43
C ASN A 555 2.08 -15.48 -0.08
N VAL A 556 0.90 -15.89 -0.51
CA VAL A 556 0.60 -16.29 -1.88
C VAL A 556 -0.78 -15.80 -2.30
N GLU A 557 -0.99 -15.61 -3.59
CA GLU A 557 -2.33 -15.52 -4.16
C GLU A 557 -2.89 -16.91 -4.41
N VAL A 558 -4.16 -17.12 -4.14
CA VAL A 558 -4.82 -18.42 -4.34
C VAL A 558 -5.94 -18.31 -5.36
N VAL A 559 -5.91 -19.20 -6.33
CA VAL A 559 -7.00 -19.43 -7.28
C VAL A 559 -7.56 -20.84 -7.03
N TYR A 560 -8.85 -20.97 -6.82
CA TYR A 560 -9.53 -22.25 -6.61
C TYR A 560 -10.71 -22.37 -7.56
N GLY A 561 -10.71 -23.38 -8.40
CA GLY A 561 -11.84 -23.64 -9.30
C GLY A 561 -12.19 -22.46 -10.22
N GLY A 562 -11.19 -21.72 -10.66
CA GLY A 562 -11.40 -20.53 -11.49
C GLY A 562 -11.89 -19.30 -10.71
N ILE A 563 -11.75 -19.26 -9.38
CA ILE A 563 -12.06 -18.11 -8.54
C ILE A 563 -10.80 -17.66 -7.82
N HIS A 564 -10.47 -16.38 -7.91
CA HIS A 564 -9.40 -15.78 -7.10
C HIS A 564 -9.88 -15.62 -5.66
N LEU A 565 -9.15 -16.19 -4.73
CA LEU A 565 -9.50 -16.19 -3.30
C LEU A 565 -8.69 -15.17 -2.48
N GLY A 566 -7.77 -14.43 -3.10
CA GLY A 566 -6.92 -13.45 -2.44
C GLY A 566 -5.68 -14.03 -1.77
N ASN A 567 -5.16 -13.29 -0.80
CA ASN A 567 -3.92 -13.58 -0.09
C ASN A 567 -4.08 -14.71 0.93
N TYR A 568 -3.22 -15.69 0.88
CA TYR A 568 -3.10 -16.76 1.87
C TYR A 568 -1.64 -16.90 2.33
N TYR A 569 -1.44 -17.43 3.53
CA TYR A 569 -0.12 -17.86 3.98
C TYR A 569 0.03 -19.36 3.70
N LEU A 570 0.82 -19.69 2.67
CA LEU A 570 1.19 -21.07 2.35
C LEU A 570 2.32 -21.50 3.26
N CYS A 571 2.12 -22.52 4.07
CA CYS A 571 3.12 -22.98 5.01
C CYS A 571 3.19 -24.50 5.13
N GLU A 572 4.26 -24.94 5.72
CA GLU A 572 4.51 -26.33 6.07
C GLU A 572 3.50 -26.79 7.13
N GLN A 573 2.93 -28.00 6.96
CA GLN A 573 2.10 -28.63 7.99
C GLN A 573 3.01 -29.36 8.98
N ILE A 574 2.75 -29.23 10.29
CA ILE A 574 3.46 -29.94 11.35
C ILE A 574 3.22 -31.45 11.17
N LYS A 575 4.31 -32.22 11.01
CA LYS A 575 4.32 -33.66 10.86
C LYS A 575 5.68 -34.22 11.28
N ILE A 576 5.73 -35.47 11.71
CA ILE A 576 6.97 -36.22 11.86
C ILE A 576 7.49 -36.50 10.46
N ASP A 577 8.66 -36.03 10.13
CA ASP A 577 9.40 -36.25 8.86
C ASP A 577 10.79 -35.64 8.99
N GLY A 578 11.77 -36.20 8.30
CA GLY A 578 13.16 -35.69 8.32
C GLY A 578 13.33 -34.25 7.87
N ASN A 579 12.33 -33.67 7.17
CA ASN A 579 12.27 -32.26 6.76
C ASN A 579 11.32 -31.42 7.61
N ARG A 580 10.81 -31.94 8.68
CA ARG A 580 9.85 -31.30 9.61
C ARG A 580 10.31 -31.56 11.05
N VAL A 581 9.43 -32.13 11.86
CA VAL A 581 9.80 -32.61 13.19
C VAL A 581 10.63 -33.88 13.01
N ASN A 582 11.94 -33.71 13.06
CA ASN A 582 12.92 -34.78 12.76
C ASN A 582 13.18 -35.63 14.02
N ILE A 583 12.28 -36.55 14.27
CA ILE A 583 12.37 -37.58 15.32
C ILE A 583 12.12 -38.93 14.68
N GLN A 584 12.19 -40.01 15.49
CA GLN A 584 11.84 -41.35 15.02
C GLN A 584 10.43 -41.41 14.45
N ASP A 585 10.19 -42.44 13.61
CA ASP A 585 8.89 -42.65 12.99
C ASP A 585 7.78 -42.87 14.04
N PRO A 586 6.55 -42.47 13.75
CA PRO A 586 5.42 -42.77 14.64
C PRO A 586 5.14 -44.26 14.74
N PHE A 587 4.41 -44.64 15.78
CA PHE A 587 4.09 -46.03 16.08
C PHE A 587 3.57 -46.81 14.86
N GLU A 588 2.66 -46.27 14.08
CA GLU A 588 2.09 -46.95 12.91
C GLU A 588 3.14 -47.31 11.87
N ASP A 589 4.03 -46.39 11.56
CA ASP A 589 5.09 -46.60 10.55
C ASP A 589 6.12 -47.61 11.06
N VAL A 590 6.52 -47.51 12.33
CA VAL A 590 7.43 -48.50 12.98
C VAL A 590 6.82 -49.90 12.96
N ARG A 591 5.54 -50.00 13.29
CA ARG A 591 4.76 -51.27 13.28
C ARG A 591 4.67 -51.84 11.86
N ASP A 592 4.34 -51.03 10.89
CA ASP A 592 4.12 -51.49 9.53
C ASP A 592 5.45 -51.90 8.86
N ASP A 593 6.54 -51.16 9.10
CA ASP A 593 7.86 -51.51 8.62
C ASP A 593 8.44 -52.79 9.31
N HIS A 594 8.12 -52.99 10.61
CA HIS A 594 8.44 -54.20 11.26
C HIS A 594 7.68 -55.41 10.69
N LYS A 595 6.35 -55.27 10.49
CA LYS A 595 5.51 -56.30 9.88
C LYS A 595 5.96 -56.61 8.43
N ALA A 596 6.39 -55.60 7.70
CA ALA A 596 6.90 -55.76 6.33
C ALA A 596 8.36 -56.29 6.27
N GLY A 597 9.00 -56.53 7.39
CA GLY A 597 10.39 -56.99 7.48
C GLY A 597 11.44 -55.95 7.05
N LYS A 598 11.05 -54.70 7.00
CA LYS A 598 11.97 -53.59 6.67
C LYS A 598 12.81 -53.16 7.88
N ARG A 599 12.36 -53.44 9.09
CA ARG A 599 13.10 -53.25 10.34
C ARG A 599 12.99 -54.49 11.24
N THR A 600 13.95 -54.73 12.06
CA THR A 600 14.09 -55.93 12.91
C THR A 600 13.35 -55.77 14.26
N ASP A 601 13.39 -54.58 14.80
CA ASP A 601 12.83 -54.23 16.11
C ASP A 601 11.34 -53.89 16.04
N ALA A 602 10.54 -54.50 16.92
CA ALA A 602 9.17 -54.19 17.10
C ALA A 602 8.97 -52.82 17.74
N PRO A 603 7.79 -52.17 17.57
CA PRO A 603 7.50 -50.92 18.24
C PRO A 603 7.66 -50.96 19.74
N SER A 604 8.39 -49.98 20.29
CA SER A 604 8.57 -49.80 21.73
C SER A 604 8.52 -48.31 22.09
N PHE A 605 8.43 -47.99 23.37
CA PHE A 605 8.48 -46.62 23.85
C PHE A 605 9.81 -45.92 23.44
N GLU A 606 10.90 -46.68 23.32
CA GLU A 606 12.23 -46.15 23.03
C GLU A 606 12.47 -45.88 21.54
N ASN A 607 11.71 -46.55 20.65
CA ASN A 607 12.00 -46.51 19.21
C ASN A 607 10.87 -45.90 18.35
N CYS A 608 9.88 -45.27 18.97
CA CYS A 608 8.83 -44.52 18.31
C CYS A 608 9.02 -43.01 18.56
N GLY A 609 8.62 -42.20 17.59
CA GLY A 609 8.48 -40.74 17.74
C GLY A 609 7.08 -40.34 18.18
N TYR A 610 6.99 -39.30 18.97
CA TYR A 610 5.74 -38.81 19.55
C TYR A 610 5.54 -37.34 19.24
N LEU A 611 4.52 -37.02 18.45
CA LEU A 611 4.03 -35.66 18.20
C LEU A 611 2.68 -35.49 18.88
N MET A 612 2.59 -34.55 19.78
CA MET A 612 1.39 -34.30 20.57
C MET A 612 0.97 -32.83 20.53
N GLU A 613 -0.30 -32.60 20.78
CA GLU A 613 -0.89 -31.28 20.92
C GLU A 613 -1.57 -31.16 22.28
N PHE A 614 -1.23 -30.15 23.04
CA PHE A 614 -1.97 -29.73 24.20
C PHE A 614 -3.11 -28.82 23.75
N ASN A 615 -4.33 -29.19 24.14
CA ASN A 615 -5.52 -28.49 23.71
C ASN A 615 -6.55 -28.43 24.84
N ARG A 616 -7.62 -27.65 24.61
CA ARG A 616 -8.77 -27.63 25.53
C ARG A 616 -9.43 -29.00 25.56
N GLN A 617 -9.88 -29.39 26.74
CA GLN A 617 -10.42 -30.75 26.91
C GLN A 617 -11.61 -31.08 25.97
N ASN A 618 -12.48 -30.09 25.71
CA ASN A 618 -13.61 -30.22 24.80
C ASN A 618 -13.26 -30.13 23.31
N GLU A 619 -12.00 -29.85 22.98
CA GLU A 619 -11.47 -29.77 21.60
C GLU A 619 -10.49 -30.91 21.27
N LEU A 620 -10.39 -31.94 22.14
CA LEU A 620 -9.59 -33.13 21.88
C LEU A 620 -10.29 -34.02 20.85
N ASP A 621 -9.93 -33.85 19.58
CA ASP A 621 -10.60 -34.48 18.43
C ASP A 621 -9.83 -35.71 17.85
N GLU A 622 -8.66 -36.03 18.37
CA GLU A 622 -7.92 -37.24 17.99
C GLU A 622 -8.39 -38.50 18.75
N ASN A 623 -8.03 -39.67 18.21
CA ASN A 623 -8.40 -40.94 18.82
C ASN A 623 -7.69 -41.19 20.16
N TYR A 624 -6.36 -40.92 20.17
CA TYR A 624 -5.50 -41.15 21.34
C TYR A 624 -5.29 -39.83 22.10
N LYS A 625 -5.98 -39.72 23.22
CA LYS A 625 -6.02 -38.52 24.05
C LYS A 625 -6.20 -38.84 25.52
N PHE A 626 -5.79 -37.90 26.37
CA PHE A 626 -6.01 -38.00 27.80
C PHE A 626 -6.01 -36.59 28.45
N VAL A 627 -6.35 -36.56 29.73
CA VAL A 627 -6.27 -35.35 30.56
C VAL A 627 -5.23 -35.58 31.64
N THR A 628 -4.27 -34.65 31.80
CA THR A 628 -3.22 -34.80 32.82
C THR A 628 -3.76 -34.77 34.23
N THR A 629 -3.02 -35.37 35.17
CA THR A 629 -3.55 -35.62 36.54
C THR A 629 -3.44 -34.39 37.42
N SER A 630 -2.39 -33.57 37.29
CA SER A 630 -2.07 -32.45 38.21
C SER A 630 -2.73 -31.13 37.74
N ARG A 631 -2.59 -30.74 36.49
CA ARG A 631 -3.09 -29.47 35.94
C ARG A 631 -4.31 -29.62 35.05
N LYS A 632 -4.77 -30.87 34.80
CA LYS A 632 -5.90 -31.18 33.94
C LYS A 632 -5.77 -30.64 32.52
N LEU A 633 -4.56 -30.68 31.99
CA LEU A 633 -4.30 -30.31 30.61
C LEU A 633 -4.82 -31.39 29.68
N GLY A 634 -5.53 -31.03 28.63
CA GLY A 634 -5.89 -31.93 27.55
C GLY A 634 -4.67 -32.21 26.67
N VAL A 635 -4.38 -33.44 26.37
CA VAL A 635 -3.30 -33.91 25.50
C VAL A 635 -3.86 -34.87 24.48
N MET A 636 -3.51 -34.68 23.22
CA MET A 636 -3.83 -35.61 22.13
C MET A 636 -2.59 -35.87 21.27
N PHE A 637 -2.47 -37.06 20.74
CA PHE A 637 -1.40 -37.44 19.84
C PHE A 637 -1.85 -37.24 18.39
N LYS A 638 -0.93 -36.76 17.56
CA LYS A 638 -1.18 -36.45 16.14
C LYS A 638 -1.02 -37.62 15.21
N ASP A 639 -0.52 -38.73 15.74
CA ASP A 639 -0.37 -40.01 15.07
C ASP A 639 -1.03 -41.07 15.95
N ASP A 640 -1.66 -42.09 15.34
CA ASP A 640 -2.45 -43.07 16.04
C ASP A 640 -1.56 -44.20 16.59
N PHE A 641 -1.99 -44.77 17.69
CA PHE A 641 -1.62 -46.10 18.16
C PHE A 641 -2.68 -47.12 17.68
N ASP A 642 -2.51 -48.39 17.89
CA ASP A 642 -3.53 -49.37 17.57
C ASP A 642 -4.06 -50.08 18.83
N ASP A 643 -5.08 -50.90 18.64
CA ASP A 643 -5.70 -51.68 19.75
C ASP A 643 -4.87 -52.90 20.15
N THR A 644 -3.69 -53.12 19.58
CA THR A 644 -2.77 -54.19 20.03
C THR A 644 -2.26 -53.91 21.44
N ALA A 645 -1.85 -54.98 22.12
CA ALA A 645 -1.24 -54.82 23.45
C ALA A 645 0.02 -53.92 23.41
N ALA A 646 0.77 -53.91 22.31
CA ALA A 646 1.95 -53.05 22.12
C ALA A 646 1.53 -51.58 22.00
N GLY A 647 0.57 -51.23 21.13
CA GLY A 647 0.13 -49.85 20.94
C GLY A 647 -0.48 -49.27 22.22
N GLN A 648 -1.37 -50.05 22.90
CA GLN A 648 -1.97 -49.65 24.17
C GLN A 648 -0.95 -49.47 25.30
N ASN A 649 0.07 -50.34 25.33
CA ASN A 649 1.15 -50.23 26.32
C ASN A 649 2.00 -48.98 26.10
N ILE A 650 2.39 -48.70 24.86
CA ILE A 650 3.19 -47.50 24.52
C ILE A 650 2.38 -46.22 24.82
N PHE A 651 1.10 -46.17 24.45
CA PHE A 651 0.22 -45.03 24.79
C PHE A 651 0.15 -44.83 26.31
N THR A 652 0.00 -45.91 27.10
CA THR A 652 -0.04 -45.84 28.56
C THR A 652 1.28 -45.38 29.15
N GLN A 653 2.42 -45.80 28.59
CA GLN A 653 3.74 -45.33 28.99
C GLN A 653 3.90 -43.83 28.74
N MET A 654 3.51 -43.32 27.54
CA MET A 654 3.53 -41.89 27.25
C MET A 654 2.64 -41.09 28.17
N GLN A 655 1.41 -41.56 28.43
CA GLN A 655 0.51 -40.91 29.38
C GLN A 655 1.14 -40.83 30.78
N SER A 656 1.77 -41.90 31.24
CA SER A 656 2.46 -41.95 32.53
C SER A 656 3.67 -41.03 32.56
N HIS A 657 4.41 -40.97 31.46
CA HIS A 657 5.57 -40.11 31.31
C HIS A 657 5.23 -38.63 31.41
N ILE A 658 4.23 -38.17 30.64
CA ILE A 658 3.74 -36.79 30.68
C ILE A 658 3.17 -36.41 32.06
N ASN A 659 2.42 -37.31 32.70
CA ASN A 659 1.94 -37.09 34.06
C ASN A 659 3.08 -36.98 35.08
N ASN A 660 4.15 -37.79 34.91
CA ASN A 660 5.35 -37.70 35.76
C ASN A 660 6.10 -36.36 35.58
N ILE A 661 6.30 -35.92 34.36
CA ILE A 661 6.89 -34.59 34.06
C ILE A 661 6.05 -33.49 34.75
N GLU A 662 4.74 -33.49 34.54
CA GLU A 662 3.84 -32.52 35.16
C GLU A 662 3.92 -32.55 36.70
N LYS A 663 3.96 -33.73 37.32
CA LYS A 663 4.11 -33.91 38.76
C LYS A 663 5.43 -33.34 39.28
N ILE A 664 6.55 -33.62 38.61
CA ILE A 664 7.86 -33.12 38.99
C ILE A 664 7.89 -31.60 38.98
N ILE A 665 7.39 -30.99 37.92
CA ILE A 665 7.33 -29.52 37.79
C ILE A 665 6.33 -28.93 38.78
N SER A 666 5.09 -29.44 38.76
CA SER A 666 3.94 -28.74 39.37
C SER A 666 3.74 -29.08 40.83
N GLU A 667 4.17 -30.25 41.31
CA GLU A 667 3.94 -30.69 42.70
C GLU A 667 5.28 -30.74 43.47
N ASN A 668 6.31 -31.32 42.86
CA ASN A 668 7.58 -31.52 43.56
C ASN A 668 8.47 -30.27 43.54
N LYS A 669 8.26 -29.38 42.56
CA LYS A 669 9.09 -28.18 42.34
C LYS A 669 10.58 -28.53 42.20
N ASP A 670 10.89 -29.55 41.40
CA ASP A 670 12.22 -30.04 41.22
C ASP A 670 12.74 -29.73 39.79
N TYR A 671 13.55 -28.65 39.69
CA TYR A 671 14.09 -28.20 38.41
C TYR A 671 15.04 -29.21 37.80
N ASN A 672 15.93 -29.81 38.61
CA ASN A 672 16.94 -30.72 38.10
C ASN A 672 16.30 -32.04 37.59
N ALA A 673 15.36 -32.59 38.35
CA ALA A 673 14.61 -33.74 37.89
C ALA A 673 13.75 -33.43 36.63
N ALA A 674 13.22 -32.25 36.54
CA ALA A 674 12.50 -31.81 35.33
C ALA A 674 13.48 -31.69 34.14
N ALA A 675 14.68 -31.16 34.34
CA ALA A 675 15.67 -30.97 33.27
C ALA A 675 16.24 -32.30 32.71
N GLU A 676 16.05 -33.40 33.44
CA GLU A 676 16.35 -34.74 32.90
C GLU A 676 15.31 -35.24 31.91
N LEU A 677 14.06 -34.73 32.02
CA LEU A 677 12.91 -35.22 31.26
C LEU A 677 12.46 -34.26 30.15
N ILE A 678 12.76 -32.98 30.29
CA ILE A 678 12.41 -31.97 29.28
C ILE A 678 13.64 -31.23 28.77
N ASN A 679 13.58 -30.79 27.51
CA ASN A 679 14.59 -29.90 26.95
C ASN A 679 14.30 -28.48 27.39
N MET A 680 14.94 -27.97 28.43
CA MET A 680 14.71 -26.67 29.03
C MET A 680 14.91 -25.52 28.02
N GLU A 681 15.86 -25.62 27.11
CA GLU A 681 16.11 -24.62 26.07
C GLU A 681 14.94 -24.51 25.13
N SER A 682 14.32 -25.62 24.73
CA SER A 682 13.12 -25.61 23.88
C SER A 682 11.94 -24.91 24.57
N PHE A 683 11.76 -25.14 25.88
CA PHE A 683 10.71 -24.47 26.65
C PHE A 683 10.97 -22.96 26.76
N VAL A 684 12.21 -22.54 26.91
CA VAL A 684 12.59 -21.13 26.90
C VAL A 684 12.33 -20.51 25.54
N ASP A 685 12.76 -21.10 24.44
CA ASP A 685 12.61 -20.61 23.08
C ASP A 685 11.14 -20.51 22.71
N TRP A 686 10.37 -21.57 22.98
CA TRP A 686 8.93 -21.60 22.77
C TRP A 686 8.21 -20.49 23.57
N TRP A 687 8.61 -20.31 24.85
CA TRP A 687 8.05 -19.25 25.68
C TRP A 687 8.37 -17.85 25.13
N ILE A 688 9.62 -17.60 24.69
CA ILE A 688 10.02 -16.33 24.09
C ILE A 688 9.13 -15.98 22.90
N VAL A 689 8.89 -16.93 22.00
CA VAL A 689 8.03 -16.70 20.82
C VAL A 689 6.62 -16.33 21.24
N HIS A 690 6.00 -17.13 22.10
CA HIS A 690 4.60 -16.91 22.50
C HIS A 690 4.44 -15.64 23.33
N GLU A 691 5.39 -15.35 24.20
CA GLU A 691 5.35 -14.18 25.08
C GLU A 691 5.60 -12.88 24.30
N LEU A 692 6.60 -12.85 23.41
CA LEU A 692 6.88 -11.70 22.57
C LEU A 692 5.72 -11.39 21.62
N MET A 693 5.17 -12.43 21.01
CA MET A 693 4.01 -12.31 20.13
C MET A 693 2.70 -12.07 20.88
N MET A 694 2.72 -12.08 22.21
CA MET A 694 1.50 -11.97 23.04
C MET A 694 0.43 -13.00 22.66
N ASN A 695 0.83 -14.21 22.28
CA ASN A 695 -0.10 -15.24 21.88
C ASN A 695 -0.89 -15.74 23.09
N ASN A 696 -2.20 -15.51 23.06
CA ASN A 696 -3.07 -15.86 24.15
C ASN A 696 -3.35 -17.38 24.26
N GLU A 697 -3.14 -18.14 23.21
CA GLU A 697 -3.53 -19.54 23.14
C GLU A 697 -2.76 -20.44 24.13
N TYR A 698 -1.52 -20.11 24.46
CA TYR A 698 -0.78 -20.89 25.43
C TYR A 698 -1.28 -20.77 26.89
N LYS A 699 -2.08 -19.74 27.18
CA LYS A 699 -2.65 -19.53 28.52
C LYS A 699 -3.75 -20.56 28.84
N HIS A 700 -4.52 -20.91 27.85
CA HIS A 700 -5.46 -22.02 27.87
C HIS A 700 -5.01 -22.96 26.76
N PRO A 701 -4.22 -23.98 27.05
CA PRO A 701 -3.52 -24.69 26.01
C PRO A 701 -4.42 -25.02 24.85
N LYS A 702 -4.10 -24.43 23.71
CA LYS A 702 -4.77 -24.68 22.46
C LYS A 702 -3.72 -24.52 21.36
N SER A 703 -3.69 -25.50 20.45
CA SER A 703 -2.69 -25.54 19.38
C SER A 703 -1.23 -25.51 19.89
N VAL A 704 -0.98 -26.03 21.09
CA VAL A 704 0.36 -26.10 21.71
C VAL A 704 0.99 -27.44 21.39
N TYR A 705 1.97 -27.44 20.49
CA TYR A 705 2.67 -28.65 20.08
C TYR A 705 3.87 -28.95 20.95
N MET A 706 4.10 -30.24 21.20
CA MET A 706 5.30 -30.79 21.79
C MET A 706 5.66 -32.10 21.09
N HIS A 707 6.92 -32.47 21.13
CA HIS A 707 7.37 -33.73 20.55
C HIS A 707 8.45 -34.40 21.39
N GLN A 708 8.61 -35.70 21.20
CA GLN A 708 9.61 -36.48 21.89
C GLN A 708 10.16 -37.58 20.99
N ASP A 709 11.45 -37.79 20.99
CA ASP A 709 12.17 -38.81 20.25
C ASP A 709 12.42 -40.03 21.14
N GLY A 710 11.62 -41.06 21.00
CA GLY A 710 11.72 -42.25 21.84
C GLY A 710 11.63 -41.93 23.33
N ALA A 711 12.54 -42.49 24.13
CA ALA A 711 12.70 -42.20 25.54
C ALA A 711 13.52 -40.92 25.84
N GLY A 712 13.77 -40.08 24.82
CA GLY A 712 14.46 -38.80 24.95
C GLY A 712 13.70 -37.75 25.76
N LYS A 713 14.24 -36.54 25.84
CA LYS A 713 13.61 -35.44 26.52
C LYS A 713 12.39 -34.92 25.72
N LEU A 714 11.36 -34.54 26.43
CA LEU A 714 10.22 -33.82 25.83
C LEU A 714 10.69 -32.43 25.34
N VAL A 715 10.36 -32.07 24.11
CA VAL A 715 10.70 -30.82 23.44
C VAL A 715 9.44 -29.99 23.24
N ALA A 716 9.46 -28.73 23.69
CA ALA A 716 8.39 -27.78 23.38
C ALA A 716 8.50 -27.28 21.94
N GLY A 717 7.38 -27.18 21.24
CA GLY A 717 7.33 -26.80 19.82
C GLY A 717 6.95 -27.98 18.92
N PRO A 718 6.82 -27.70 17.64
CA PRO A 718 6.97 -26.42 16.94
C PRO A 718 5.88 -25.39 17.25
N CYS A 719 6.18 -24.12 16.98
CA CYS A 719 5.22 -23.03 17.14
C CYS A 719 4.11 -23.08 16.08
N TRP A 720 2.89 -22.69 16.46
CA TRP A 720 1.72 -22.72 15.59
C TRP A 720 0.63 -21.76 16.06
N ASP A 721 -0.22 -21.25 15.10
CA ASP A 721 -1.49 -20.56 15.35
C ASP A 721 -1.34 -19.16 15.99
N PHE A 722 -0.92 -18.19 15.19
CA PHE A 722 -0.68 -16.81 15.64
C PHE A 722 -1.59 -15.77 14.96
N ASP A 723 -2.68 -16.19 14.34
CA ASP A 723 -3.65 -15.27 13.72
C ASP A 723 -4.81 -14.86 14.64
N TYR A 724 -4.79 -15.29 15.92
CA TYR A 724 -5.85 -15.00 16.87
C TYR A 724 -5.30 -14.26 18.10
N GLN A 725 -5.77 -13.02 18.31
CA GLN A 725 -5.43 -12.20 19.49
C GLN A 725 -3.92 -11.97 19.74
N THR A 726 -3.12 -12.04 18.71
CA THR A 726 -1.66 -11.89 18.77
C THR A 726 -1.26 -10.44 18.48
N LEU A 727 -0.35 -9.86 19.26
CA LEU A 727 0.10 -8.47 19.15
C LEU A 727 -1.08 -7.50 18.93
N PRO A 728 -2.03 -7.42 19.86
CA PRO A 728 -3.19 -6.57 19.71
C PRO A 728 -2.86 -5.09 19.86
N ASN A 729 -3.67 -4.22 19.28
CA ASN A 729 -3.57 -2.78 19.45
C ASN A 729 -3.57 -2.41 20.96
N PRO A 730 -2.60 -1.63 21.45
CA PRO A 730 -2.44 -1.34 22.88
C PRO A 730 -3.68 -0.71 23.53
N THR A 731 -4.39 0.13 22.77
CA THR A 731 -5.60 0.80 23.28
C THR A 731 -6.81 -0.12 23.35
N LYS A 732 -6.72 -1.30 22.74
CA LYS A 732 -7.81 -2.29 22.61
C LYS A 732 -7.54 -3.62 23.32
N ILE A 733 -6.39 -3.78 23.98
CA ILE A 733 -6.01 -5.05 24.63
C ILE A 733 -7.15 -5.61 25.51
N SER A 734 -7.74 -4.79 26.35
CA SER A 734 -8.83 -5.22 27.25
C SER A 734 -10.08 -5.66 26.48
N GLU A 735 -10.37 -5.04 25.36
CA GLU A 735 -11.50 -5.41 24.50
C GLU A 735 -11.20 -6.71 23.75
N VAL A 736 -10.00 -6.79 23.16
CA VAL A 736 -9.53 -7.96 22.38
C VAL A 736 -9.55 -9.22 23.24
N PHE A 737 -9.02 -9.17 24.43
CA PHE A 737 -9.06 -10.30 25.37
C PHE A 737 -10.40 -10.44 26.13
N ASN A 738 -11.44 -9.73 25.70
CA ASN A 738 -12.79 -9.78 26.24
C ASN A 738 -12.84 -9.63 27.78
N LYS A 739 -11.94 -8.85 28.35
CA LYS A 739 -11.75 -8.67 29.81
C LYS A 739 -11.51 -9.97 30.59
N SER A 740 -11.25 -11.07 29.88
CA SER A 740 -11.00 -12.37 30.50
C SER A 740 -9.60 -12.50 31.04
N ILE A 741 -8.70 -11.61 30.60
CA ILE A 741 -7.28 -11.59 30.93
C ILE A 741 -6.89 -10.14 31.23
N ASP A 742 -6.12 -9.93 32.29
CA ASP A 742 -5.55 -8.64 32.63
C ASP A 742 -4.21 -8.39 31.90
N ALA A 743 -4.20 -8.63 30.59
CA ALA A 743 -3.02 -8.43 29.75
C ALA A 743 -2.73 -6.96 29.44
N SER A 744 -1.45 -6.65 29.30
CA SER A 744 -0.96 -5.38 28.78
C SER A 744 0.38 -5.58 28.07
N LEU A 745 0.83 -4.59 27.28
CA LEU A 745 2.17 -4.64 26.67
C LEU A 745 3.30 -4.73 27.70
N THR A 746 3.05 -4.26 28.91
CA THR A 746 3.99 -4.17 30.02
C THR A 746 3.69 -5.18 31.12
N LYS A 747 3.22 -6.37 30.77
CA LYS A 747 2.99 -7.48 31.68
C LYS A 747 3.23 -8.79 30.95
N PHE A 748 3.98 -9.71 31.57
CA PHE A 748 4.10 -11.05 31.00
C PHE A 748 2.77 -11.79 31.02
N LEU A 749 2.47 -12.51 29.97
CA LEU A 749 1.22 -13.26 29.88
C LEU A 749 1.15 -14.36 30.96
N TYR A 750 2.27 -15.01 31.29
CA TYR A 750 2.30 -16.02 32.34
C TYR A 750 1.95 -15.46 33.73
N GLU A 751 2.11 -14.15 33.96
CA GLU A 751 1.75 -13.48 35.22
C GLU A 751 0.29 -13.02 35.26
N THR A 752 -0.41 -13.06 34.13
CA THR A 752 -1.78 -12.54 34.07
C THR A 752 -2.78 -13.54 34.66
N THR A 753 -3.82 -13.05 35.31
CA THR A 753 -4.95 -13.90 35.75
C THR A 753 -5.85 -14.24 34.58
N ASN A 754 -6.21 -15.51 34.47
CA ASN A 754 -7.16 -15.98 33.46
C ASN A 754 -8.53 -16.23 34.12
N LYS A 755 -9.57 -15.63 33.55
CA LYS A 755 -10.98 -15.83 33.95
C LYS A 755 -11.77 -16.58 32.89
N TYR A 756 -11.09 -17.20 31.93
CA TYR A 756 -11.72 -17.90 30.84
C TYR A 756 -12.39 -19.17 31.34
N GLN A 757 -13.69 -19.32 31.08
CA GLN A 757 -14.43 -20.55 31.37
C GLN A 757 -14.39 -21.47 30.17
N ASP A 758 -14.15 -22.75 30.44
CA ASP A 758 -14.19 -23.81 29.47
C ASP A 758 -15.00 -24.99 29.95
N THR A 759 -15.17 -25.99 29.08
CA THR A 759 -15.94 -27.19 29.36
C THR A 759 -15.01 -28.41 29.35
N ASP A 760 -15.06 -29.23 30.36
CA ASP A 760 -14.33 -30.51 30.44
C ASP A 760 -14.92 -31.58 29.51
N LEU A 761 -14.32 -32.75 29.48
CA LEU A 761 -14.79 -33.91 28.69
C LEU A 761 -16.21 -34.37 29.08
N ASN A 762 -16.69 -34.04 30.28
CA ASN A 762 -17.99 -34.39 30.78
C ASN A 762 -19.03 -33.27 30.64
N GLY A 763 -18.67 -32.17 30.00
CA GLY A 763 -19.55 -31.03 29.83
C GLY A 763 -19.65 -30.09 31.04
N SER A 764 -18.81 -30.27 32.07
CA SER A 764 -18.76 -29.39 33.23
C SER A 764 -17.93 -28.14 32.97
N SER A 765 -18.42 -26.98 33.40
CA SER A 765 -17.70 -25.74 33.25
C SER A 765 -16.58 -25.63 34.30
N TYR A 766 -15.39 -25.22 33.86
CA TYR A 766 -14.27 -24.94 34.72
C TYR A 766 -13.53 -23.66 34.27
N ILE A 767 -12.81 -23.02 35.21
CA ILE A 767 -11.94 -21.89 34.84
C ILE A 767 -10.61 -22.47 34.40
N LEU A 768 -10.28 -22.23 33.14
CA LEU A 768 -9.04 -22.67 32.56
C LEU A 768 -7.91 -21.80 33.10
N GLY A 769 -6.95 -22.42 33.72
CA GLY A 769 -5.84 -21.68 34.24
C GLY A 769 -4.57 -22.47 34.09
N SER A 770 -4.02 -22.48 32.93
CA SER A 770 -2.74 -23.14 32.81
C SER A 770 -1.85 -22.38 31.85
N HIS A 771 -0.68 -22.14 32.16
CA HIS A 771 0.33 -21.59 31.29
C HIS A 771 1.31 -22.70 30.95
N VAL A 772 0.80 -23.88 30.63
CA VAL A 772 1.58 -25.10 30.31
C VAL A 772 2.86 -25.20 31.12
N TRP A 773 2.78 -25.39 32.40
CA TRP A 773 3.91 -25.53 33.35
C TRP A 773 4.78 -24.27 33.58
N PHE A 774 4.54 -23.14 32.93
CA PHE A 774 5.37 -21.92 33.11
C PHE A 774 5.04 -21.16 34.40
N ALA A 775 3.77 -20.96 34.69
CA ALA A 775 3.32 -20.15 35.84
C ALA A 775 2.95 -21.00 37.07
N THR A 776 3.21 -20.45 38.24
CA THR A 776 2.71 -20.99 39.51
C THR A 776 1.25 -20.61 39.71
N ASN A 777 0.41 -21.53 40.25
CA ASN A 777 -1.01 -21.33 40.52
C ASN A 777 -1.80 -20.72 39.38
N SER A 778 -1.59 -21.23 38.20
CA SER A 778 -2.47 -20.87 37.09
C SER A 778 -3.88 -21.44 37.40
N TYR A 779 -4.82 -20.60 37.41
CA TYR A 779 -6.12 -20.67 38.00
C TYR A 779 -7.08 -21.70 37.46
N SER A 780 -7.58 -22.58 38.30
CA SER A 780 -8.90 -23.11 38.15
C SER A 780 -9.59 -23.20 39.51
N SER A 781 -10.94 -23.19 39.53
CA SER A 781 -11.70 -23.22 40.78
C SER A 781 -11.47 -24.51 41.60
N TRP A 782 -11.07 -25.60 40.93
CA TRP A 782 -10.77 -26.88 41.60
C TRP A 782 -9.29 -26.99 42.03
N MET A 783 -8.39 -26.08 41.57
CA MET A 783 -6.99 -26.00 42.01
C MET A 783 -6.78 -25.06 43.19
N SER A 784 -7.78 -24.36 43.66
CA SER A 784 -7.70 -23.28 44.65
C SER A 784 -7.13 -23.69 46.02
N SER A 785 -7.07 -24.96 46.34
CA SER A 785 -6.57 -25.48 47.62
C SER A 785 -5.15 -26.02 47.57
N THR A 786 -4.55 -26.15 46.37
CA THR A 786 -3.22 -26.79 46.19
C THR A 786 -2.36 -25.96 45.28
N THR A 787 -1.18 -25.58 45.77
CA THR A 787 -0.19 -24.89 44.96
C THR A 787 0.30 -25.78 43.84
N ARG A 788 0.30 -25.29 42.59
CA ARG A 788 0.97 -25.90 41.44
C ARG A 788 2.08 -24.96 40.98
N TYR A 789 3.29 -25.45 41.01
CA TYR A 789 4.48 -24.66 40.69
C TYR A 789 4.70 -24.63 39.18
N GLY A 790 5.35 -23.56 38.69
CA GLY A 790 5.75 -23.41 37.29
C GLY A 790 7.27 -23.19 37.17
N LEU A 791 7.78 -23.31 35.94
CA LEU A 791 9.22 -23.20 35.65
C LEU A 791 9.80 -21.84 36.09
N PHE A 792 9.02 -20.77 36.03
CA PHE A 792 9.44 -19.44 36.48
C PHE A 792 9.64 -19.28 38.00
N GLU A 793 9.32 -20.32 38.78
CA GLU A 793 9.71 -20.37 40.19
C GLU A 793 11.22 -20.60 40.42
N HIS A 794 11.94 -21.07 39.39
CA HIS A 794 13.33 -21.48 39.48
C HIS A 794 14.23 -20.37 38.93
N ALA A 795 15.28 -20.02 39.70
CA ALA A 795 16.31 -19.05 39.31
C ALA A 795 17.10 -19.52 38.08
N GLU A 796 17.33 -20.81 38.01
CA GLU A 796 18.03 -21.48 36.90
C GLU A 796 17.24 -21.29 35.57
N PHE A 797 15.92 -21.43 35.59
CA PHE A 797 15.08 -21.18 34.41
C PHE A 797 15.13 -19.74 33.97
N LYS A 798 15.02 -18.81 34.91
CA LYS A 798 15.12 -17.36 34.62
C LYS A 798 16.50 -16.99 34.05
N ALA A 799 17.56 -17.56 34.61
CA ALA A 799 18.93 -17.37 34.10
C ALA A 799 19.07 -17.89 32.65
N LEU A 800 18.48 -19.06 32.35
CA LEU A 800 18.48 -19.64 31.00
C LEU A 800 17.65 -18.74 30.03
N VAL A 801 16.50 -18.26 30.46
CA VAL A 801 15.69 -17.28 29.68
C VAL A 801 16.53 -16.04 29.32
N LYS A 802 17.20 -15.46 30.32
CA LYS A 802 18.07 -14.29 30.12
C LYS A 802 19.22 -14.59 29.15
N GLN A 803 19.87 -15.71 29.31
CA GLN A 803 20.97 -16.15 28.42
C GLN A 803 20.48 -16.28 26.97
N ARG A 804 19.41 -17.04 26.75
CA ARG A 804 18.83 -17.29 25.43
C ARG A 804 18.33 -15.99 24.77
N TRP A 805 17.60 -15.16 25.52
CA TRP A 805 17.11 -13.86 25.06
C TRP A 805 18.25 -12.98 24.53
N ASN A 806 19.32 -12.82 25.33
CA ASN A 806 20.44 -11.97 24.95
C ASN A 806 21.18 -12.51 23.71
N ALA A 807 21.23 -13.83 23.53
CA ALA A 807 21.84 -14.44 22.35
C ALA A 807 21.08 -14.11 21.04
N ILE A 808 19.75 -13.97 21.10
CA ILE A 808 18.92 -13.76 19.92
C ILE A 808 18.35 -12.34 19.80
N TYR A 809 18.56 -11.46 20.76
CA TYR A 809 17.96 -10.12 20.82
C TYR A 809 18.21 -9.29 19.56
N GLY A 810 19.41 -9.38 18.99
CA GLY A 810 19.74 -8.71 17.72
C GLY A 810 18.91 -9.20 16.54
N LYS A 811 18.63 -10.51 16.47
CA LYS A 811 17.78 -11.11 15.45
C LYS A 811 16.33 -10.69 15.64
N LEU A 812 15.82 -10.69 16.87
CA LEU A 812 14.48 -10.22 17.20
C LEU A 812 14.31 -8.74 16.84
N THR A 813 15.33 -7.92 17.06
CA THR A 813 15.31 -6.49 16.66
C THR A 813 15.26 -6.32 15.14
N ALA A 814 15.94 -7.17 14.38
CA ALA A 814 15.91 -7.11 12.91
C ALA A 814 14.51 -7.35 12.32
N ILE A 815 13.65 -8.07 13.02
CA ILE A 815 12.27 -8.34 12.61
C ILE A 815 11.43 -7.05 12.49
N ILE A 816 11.79 -5.99 13.22
CA ILE A 816 11.13 -4.67 13.09
C ILE A 816 11.16 -4.18 11.63
N ASN A 817 12.30 -4.31 10.95
CA ASN A 817 12.43 -3.96 9.54
C ASN A 817 11.77 -5.02 8.62
N ARG A 818 11.76 -6.28 9.05
CA ARG A 818 11.08 -7.34 8.29
C ARG A 818 9.57 -7.13 8.21
N ILE A 819 8.96 -6.55 9.26
CA ILE A 819 7.54 -6.17 9.24
C ILE A 819 7.27 -5.16 8.11
N ASP A 820 8.11 -4.14 7.95
CA ASP A 820 7.97 -3.16 6.86
C ASP A 820 8.11 -3.83 5.49
N THR A 821 9.10 -4.69 5.33
CA THR A 821 9.35 -5.41 4.07
C THR A 821 8.16 -6.28 3.70
N LEU A 822 7.70 -7.13 4.62
CA LEU A 822 6.54 -7.99 4.39
C LEU A 822 5.26 -7.17 4.16
N GLY A 823 5.11 -6.05 4.88
CA GLY A 823 4.01 -5.11 4.67
C GLY A 823 3.99 -4.57 3.25
N ALA A 824 5.13 -4.10 2.74
CA ALA A 824 5.26 -3.60 1.38
C ALA A 824 5.04 -4.70 0.32
N GLU A 825 5.60 -5.90 0.52
CA GLU A 825 5.42 -7.05 -0.36
C GLU A 825 3.95 -7.47 -0.51
N ASN A 826 3.12 -7.29 0.53
CA ASN A 826 1.73 -7.69 0.54
C ASN A 826 0.73 -6.55 0.25
N ALA A 827 1.19 -5.29 0.12
CA ALA A 827 0.31 -4.13 0.01
C ALA A 827 -0.62 -4.19 -1.21
N VAL A 828 -0.09 -4.57 -2.37
CA VAL A 828 -0.89 -4.73 -3.59
C VAL A 828 -1.91 -5.85 -3.43
N SER A 829 -1.49 -6.99 -2.90
CA SER A 829 -2.38 -8.13 -2.61
C SER A 829 -3.49 -7.74 -1.62
N ASP A 830 -3.19 -6.93 -0.58
CA ASP A 830 -4.19 -6.46 0.37
C ASP A 830 -5.29 -5.65 -0.30
N SER A 831 -4.99 -4.78 -1.22
CA SER A 831 -5.99 -3.93 -1.88
C SER A 831 -7.12 -4.75 -2.53
N TYR A 832 -6.79 -5.93 -3.08
CA TYR A 832 -7.76 -6.88 -3.62
C TYR A 832 -8.38 -7.76 -2.53
N ASN A 833 -7.56 -8.28 -1.61
CA ASN A 833 -8.00 -9.16 -0.54
C ASN A 833 -9.01 -8.47 0.40
N SER A 834 -8.74 -7.22 0.78
CA SER A 834 -9.64 -6.43 1.64
C SER A 834 -10.95 -6.06 0.95
N THR A 835 -10.94 -5.92 -0.36
CA THR A 835 -12.15 -5.71 -1.16
C THR A 835 -13.00 -6.97 -1.22
N MET A 836 -12.37 -8.14 -1.43
CA MET A 836 -13.08 -9.43 -1.45
C MET A 836 -13.57 -9.85 -0.06
N TRP A 837 -12.79 -9.60 0.98
CA TRP A 837 -13.01 -10.09 2.35
C TRP A 837 -12.97 -8.94 3.36
N PRO A 838 -13.94 -8.00 3.34
CA PRO A 838 -13.90 -6.79 4.16
C PRO A 838 -14.09 -7.10 5.65
N GLN A 839 -13.06 -7.08 6.43
CA GLN A 839 -13.09 -7.35 7.88
C GLN A 839 -13.91 -6.33 8.66
N SER A 840 -13.87 -5.06 8.26
CA SER A 840 -14.66 -3.99 8.91
C SER A 840 -16.17 -4.23 8.85
N VAL A 841 -16.64 -4.91 7.79
CA VAL A 841 -18.04 -5.30 7.64
C VAL A 841 -18.34 -6.56 8.45
N ALA A 842 -17.42 -7.51 8.47
CA ALA A 842 -17.54 -8.76 9.19
C ALA A 842 -17.75 -8.57 10.70
N LEU A 843 -17.04 -7.60 11.30
CA LEU A 843 -17.12 -7.33 12.74
C LEU A 843 -18.51 -6.89 13.22
N SER A 844 -19.32 -6.28 12.35
CA SER A 844 -20.67 -5.86 12.72
C SER A 844 -21.66 -7.03 12.78
N SER A 845 -21.37 -8.14 12.13
CA SER A 845 -22.21 -9.35 12.04
C SER A 845 -21.74 -10.48 12.95
N ILE A 846 -20.49 -10.46 13.37
CA ILE A 846 -19.96 -11.37 14.39
C ILE A 846 -20.59 -11.01 15.73
N LYS A 847 -21.06 -12.01 16.47
CA LYS A 847 -21.74 -11.88 17.77
C LYS A 847 -21.45 -10.57 18.49
N LYS A 848 -22.46 -9.88 18.98
CA LYS A 848 -22.37 -8.63 19.77
C LYS A 848 -21.33 -8.62 20.91
N SER A 849 -20.77 -9.78 21.26
CA SER A 849 -19.73 -9.97 22.28
C SER A 849 -18.30 -9.96 21.73
N TRP A 850 -18.10 -9.93 20.41
CA TRP A 850 -16.76 -9.92 19.80
C TRP A 850 -16.43 -8.51 19.33
N THR A 851 -15.50 -7.89 20.02
CA THR A 851 -15.10 -6.50 19.80
C THR A 851 -13.92 -6.35 18.86
N GLY A 852 -13.44 -7.44 18.28
CA GLY A 852 -12.32 -7.53 17.36
C GLY A 852 -11.32 -8.60 17.78
N TYR A 853 -10.42 -8.96 16.87
CA TYR A 853 -9.38 -9.96 17.11
C TYR A 853 -8.05 -9.34 17.52
N HIS A 854 -7.75 -8.16 16.98
CA HIS A 854 -6.49 -7.44 17.24
C HIS A 854 -6.70 -5.94 17.54
N GLY A 855 -7.90 -5.42 17.29
CA GLY A 855 -8.21 -4.00 17.49
C GLY A 855 -7.70 -3.09 16.37
N ASP A 856 -7.26 -3.65 15.25
CA ASP A 856 -6.79 -2.95 14.05
C ASP A 856 -7.69 -3.19 12.82
N GLU A 857 -8.78 -3.91 12.96
CA GLU A 857 -9.64 -4.37 11.88
C GLU A 857 -10.30 -3.26 11.06
N LYS A 858 -10.35 -2.04 11.60
CA LYS A 858 -10.90 -0.85 10.94
C LYS A 858 -9.84 0.08 10.36
N MET A 859 -8.57 -0.25 10.56
CA MET A 859 -7.45 0.53 10.06
C MET A 859 -7.26 0.31 8.55
N THR A 860 -6.66 1.28 7.88
CA THR A 860 -6.09 1.02 6.57
C THR A 860 -4.99 -0.03 6.69
N TYR A 861 -4.53 -0.57 5.57
CA TYR A 861 -3.47 -1.58 5.61
C TYR A 861 -2.18 -0.99 6.19
N GLU A 862 -1.79 0.19 5.73
CA GLU A 862 -0.61 0.91 6.17
C GLU A 862 -0.67 1.22 7.68
N GLU A 863 -1.82 1.69 8.17
CA GLU A 863 -2.04 1.93 9.60
C GLU A 863 -1.93 0.64 10.42
N ALA A 864 -2.46 -0.47 9.92
CA ALA A 864 -2.40 -1.76 10.59
C ALA A 864 -0.97 -2.32 10.65
N ILE A 865 -0.19 -2.18 9.57
CA ILE A 865 1.24 -2.54 9.53
C ILE A 865 2.04 -1.67 10.50
N ALA A 866 1.84 -0.36 10.48
CA ALA A 866 2.50 0.56 11.40
C ALA A 866 2.15 0.27 12.87
N ASN A 867 0.88 -0.08 13.15
CA ASN A 867 0.44 -0.52 14.47
C ASN A 867 1.12 -1.83 14.89
N LEU A 868 1.14 -2.85 14.03
CA LEU A 868 1.80 -4.13 14.30
C LEU A 868 3.29 -3.92 14.62
N LYS A 869 4.00 -3.14 13.82
CA LYS A 869 5.40 -2.78 14.03
C LYS A 869 5.61 -2.09 15.38
N SER A 870 4.82 -1.08 15.67
CA SER A 870 4.90 -0.32 16.91
C SER A 870 4.66 -1.19 18.15
N VAL A 871 3.65 -2.07 18.09
CA VAL A 871 3.33 -3.01 19.17
C VAL A 871 4.46 -4.00 19.39
N TYR A 872 4.97 -4.59 18.31
CA TYR A 872 6.11 -5.51 18.37
C TYR A 872 7.34 -4.84 19.01
N GLN A 873 7.70 -3.64 18.55
CA GLN A 873 8.84 -2.89 19.07
C GLN A 873 8.68 -2.57 20.55
N GLN A 874 7.53 -2.02 20.97
CA GLN A 874 7.26 -1.70 22.37
C GLN A 874 7.33 -2.94 23.25
N ARG A 875 6.78 -4.07 22.79
CA ARG A 875 6.82 -5.33 23.52
C ARG A 875 8.24 -5.86 23.66
N LEU A 876 9.01 -5.83 22.58
CA LEU A 876 10.41 -6.27 22.54
C LEU A 876 11.29 -5.47 23.51
N GLU A 877 11.18 -4.14 23.50
CA GLU A 877 11.93 -3.23 24.37
C GLU A 877 11.58 -3.43 25.84
N TRP A 878 10.28 -3.57 26.15
CA TRP A 878 9.82 -3.84 27.49
C TRP A 878 10.31 -5.21 27.98
N MET A 879 10.15 -6.28 27.19
CA MET A 879 10.65 -7.62 27.54
C MET A 879 12.16 -7.63 27.75
N ASN A 880 12.91 -6.91 26.92
CA ASN A 880 14.37 -6.80 27.10
C ASN A 880 14.73 -6.23 28.46
N THR A 881 14.03 -5.18 28.90
CA THR A 881 14.23 -4.58 30.21
C THR A 881 13.92 -5.57 31.34
N GLN A 882 12.78 -6.26 31.26
CA GLN A 882 12.32 -7.17 32.31
C GLN A 882 13.19 -8.43 32.39
N ILE A 883 13.49 -9.05 31.26
CA ILE A 883 14.30 -10.28 31.20
C ILE A 883 15.73 -10.02 31.70
N ASN A 884 16.29 -8.85 31.41
CA ASN A 884 17.60 -8.49 31.93
C ASN A 884 17.61 -8.20 33.47
N ALA A 885 16.45 -8.03 34.06
CA ALA A 885 16.27 -7.92 35.50
C ALA A 885 16.06 -9.27 36.21
N PHE A 886 15.91 -10.39 35.48
CA PHE A 886 15.80 -11.75 36.04
C PHE A 886 17.02 -12.17 36.87
#